data_60bc99b23e91aae277996d5cdc49c0e4
#
_entry.id   60bc99b23e91aae277996d5cdc49c0e4
#
_cell.length_a   1.000
_cell.length_b   1.000
_cell.length_c   1.000
_cell.angle_alpha   90.00
_cell.angle_beta   90.00
_cell.angle_gamma   90.00
#
_symmetry.space_group_name_H-M   'P 1'
#
loop_
_entity.id
_entity.type
_entity.pdbx_description
1 polymer ?
#
loop_
_entity_poly.entity_id
_entity_poly.type
_entity_poly.pdbx_seq_one_letter_code
_entity_poly.pdbx_strand_id
1 'polypeptide(L)'
;MEQLREDVTCSICLDVLKDPLSIECGHNFCRGCLSTHWSQISAQGHRCPECRAPCSGDRMIPDTHVKNLAEKIAKPQQEETETAHSAPDGGSPQGPGAQREPGRPVQLVHLDEEENLILDEEALSRCLEQGGVGDAPVCLVSIIGEQRRGKSFLLNYLLRCLRSPDARDGSWMGREDEPLEGFEWRADEERVTNGVWAWSQPFWVPAKSGKVAVLLVDTEGSMDIESNKETSIKLSAFSMLLSSYQILNTGCRVKDPDLEYLEMFVQVAEVVGEAYGLEPIQHLDLLVRDWSSSRVLGAQGGEQHLRQVRQKLEARSPCKHPKALEALKRSSSCCYLMPFPGERITMGSEGTLRDMGENFRESLRDYVTTLVSSASQHVQTDRHREMLTGTQLAAKIKNLSDVMKKHRFGFSSPCQMAITFHNQRVVDSARTDHAVFLRENDGLSQRMVDCLTVDPSAMAEQFEEQRRWLLGRCREEMREPEKETLLMALEAEMNQEAETFLETYRRRYQHHTTNQRAMDRARRDHADFLREKDGLSQRMADCLTVDPSAMAQQFMEQRRSLLERCQKEMKEPEETLMTALKAELTREAETFLGTYRRRYQSHNINQRVMDRARQDHADFLREKVRQGETVLQPGEPQGNIPASPVGCGLWGRRQEFISPAPRVAAEMGDSNPCTGGL
;
A
#
# COMPACT_ATOMS: atom_id res chain seq x y z
N MET A 1 1.22 -0.09 -19.61
CA MET A 1 0.06 -0.84 -19.08
C MET A 1 -0.07 -0.69 -17.55
N GLU A 2 1.01 -0.70 -16.80
CA GLU A 2 0.98 -0.50 -15.34
C GLU A 2 0.51 0.91 -14.92
N GLN A 3 1.02 1.96 -15.52
CA GLN A 3 0.58 3.35 -15.28
C GLN A 3 -0.91 3.60 -15.56
N LEU A 4 -1.48 2.93 -16.57
CA LEU A 4 -2.92 3.02 -16.87
C LEU A 4 -3.80 2.27 -15.85
N ARG A 5 -3.23 1.35 -15.09
CA ARG A 5 -3.93 0.68 -13.98
C ARG A 5 -4.02 1.54 -12.74
N GLU A 6 -2.99 2.34 -12.46
CA GLU A 6 -2.98 3.27 -11.32
C GLU A 6 -4.05 4.36 -11.48
N ASP A 7 -4.24 4.89 -12.70
CA ASP A 7 -5.24 5.92 -13.00
C ASP A 7 -6.70 5.47 -12.83
N VAL A 8 -6.95 4.15 -12.80
CA VAL A 8 -8.29 3.56 -12.62
C VAL A 8 -8.44 2.77 -11.32
N THR A 9 -7.53 2.95 -10.38
CA THR A 9 -7.56 2.28 -9.06
C THR A 9 -8.13 3.20 -7.98
N CYS A 10 -9.04 2.70 -7.17
CA CYS A 10 -9.58 3.42 -6.03
C CYS A 10 -8.62 3.36 -4.84
N SER A 11 -8.13 4.50 -4.35
CA SER A 11 -7.20 4.56 -3.22
C SER A 11 -7.81 4.14 -1.85
N ILE A 12 -9.14 3.95 -1.77
CA ILE A 12 -9.81 3.47 -0.56
C ILE A 12 -9.85 1.95 -0.50
N CYS A 13 -10.28 1.28 -1.61
CA CYS A 13 -10.39 -0.18 -1.65
C CYS A 13 -9.24 -0.86 -2.40
N LEU A 14 -8.35 -0.10 -3.03
CA LEU A 14 -7.21 -0.58 -3.83
C LEU A 14 -7.62 -1.50 -5.00
N ASP A 15 -8.86 -1.40 -5.45
CA ASP A 15 -9.44 -2.16 -6.56
C ASP A 15 -9.78 -1.22 -7.73
N VAL A 16 -10.02 -1.78 -8.92
CA VAL A 16 -10.47 -1.03 -10.09
C VAL A 16 -11.74 -0.25 -9.75
N LEU A 17 -11.79 1.02 -10.15
CA LEU A 17 -12.87 1.95 -9.84
C LEU A 17 -14.24 1.41 -10.29
N LYS A 18 -15.14 1.22 -9.34
CA LYS A 18 -16.54 0.80 -9.53
C LYS A 18 -17.48 2.00 -9.37
N ASP A 19 -18.23 2.35 -10.42
CA ASP A 19 -19.08 3.55 -10.47
C ASP A 19 -18.34 4.81 -9.98
N PRO A 20 -17.27 5.24 -10.71
CA PRO A 20 -16.35 6.27 -10.26
C PRO A 20 -17.00 7.64 -10.13
N LEU A 21 -16.65 8.33 -9.04
CA LEU A 21 -17.01 9.70 -8.75
C LEU A 21 -15.74 10.56 -8.67
N SER A 22 -15.72 11.66 -9.43
CA SER A 22 -14.76 12.74 -9.25
C SER A 22 -15.26 13.74 -8.21
N ILE A 23 -14.37 14.19 -7.32
CA ILE A 23 -14.65 15.26 -6.35
C ILE A 23 -13.87 16.54 -6.70
N GLU A 24 -14.16 17.64 -6.03
CA GLU A 24 -13.66 18.99 -6.35
C GLU A 24 -12.13 19.10 -6.52
N CYS A 25 -11.35 18.25 -5.87
CA CYS A 25 -9.89 18.23 -6.00
C CYS A 25 -9.38 17.35 -7.16
N GLY A 26 -10.28 16.77 -7.96
CA GLY A 26 -9.94 15.94 -9.12
C GLY A 26 -9.61 14.48 -8.84
N HIS A 27 -9.67 14.02 -7.59
CA HIS A 27 -9.45 12.61 -7.26
C HIS A 27 -10.72 11.77 -7.48
N ASN A 28 -10.51 10.52 -7.94
CA ASN A 28 -11.56 9.57 -8.28
C ASN A 28 -11.67 8.44 -7.26
N PHE A 29 -12.90 8.11 -6.87
CA PHE A 29 -13.18 7.03 -5.91
C PHE A 29 -14.39 6.22 -6.36
N CYS A 30 -14.49 4.97 -5.92
CA CYS A 30 -15.76 4.25 -6.02
C CYS A 30 -16.85 4.99 -5.25
N ARG A 31 -18.04 5.09 -5.81
CA ARG A 31 -19.21 5.72 -5.13
C ARG A 31 -19.44 5.15 -3.74
N GLY A 32 -19.46 3.82 -3.61
CA GLY A 32 -19.66 3.14 -2.33
C GLY A 32 -18.56 3.44 -1.30
N CYS A 33 -17.27 3.41 -1.73
CA CYS A 33 -16.13 3.68 -0.85
C CYS A 33 -16.15 5.10 -0.30
N LEU A 34 -16.38 6.09 -1.17
CA LEU A 34 -16.43 7.49 -0.77
C LEU A 34 -17.60 7.78 0.18
N SER A 35 -18.79 7.24 -0.12
CA SER A 35 -19.98 7.40 0.72
C SER A 35 -19.78 6.77 2.11
N THR A 36 -19.17 5.59 2.19
CA THR A 36 -18.86 4.92 3.46
C THR A 36 -17.82 5.70 4.25
N HIS A 37 -16.78 6.19 3.60
CA HIS A 37 -15.72 6.98 4.25
C HIS A 37 -16.29 8.28 4.86
N TRP A 38 -17.12 9.00 4.13
CA TRP A 38 -17.70 10.24 4.62
C TRP A 38 -18.81 10.04 5.67
N SER A 39 -19.52 8.92 5.64
CA SER A 39 -20.51 8.61 6.70
C SER A 39 -19.87 8.36 8.06
N GLN A 40 -18.62 7.90 8.09
CA GLN A 40 -17.87 7.67 9.32
C GLN A 40 -17.24 8.95 9.92
N ILE A 41 -17.10 10.02 9.13
CA ILE A 41 -16.39 11.26 9.52
C ILE A 41 -17.33 12.48 9.61
N SER A 42 -18.62 12.27 9.71
CA SER A 42 -19.66 13.31 9.62
C SER A 42 -19.55 14.50 10.59
N ALA A 43 -18.71 14.45 11.61
CA ALA A 43 -18.53 15.51 12.61
C ALA A 43 -17.51 16.61 12.22
N GLN A 44 -16.68 16.44 11.18
CA GLN A 44 -15.57 17.34 10.81
C GLN A 44 -15.63 17.93 9.40
N GLY A 45 -16.74 17.75 8.68
CA GLY A 45 -16.89 18.15 7.27
C GLY A 45 -16.23 17.17 6.31
N HIS A 46 -16.71 17.13 5.05
CA HIS A 46 -16.18 16.22 4.04
C HIS A 46 -14.78 16.64 3.57
N ARG A 47 -13.85 15.71 3.57
CA ARG A 47 -12.49 15.90 3.06
C ARG A 47 -12.14 14.79 2.08
N CYS A 48 -11.29 15.11 1.12
CA CYS A 48 -10.75 14.11 0.20
C CYS A 48 -9.94 13.06 0.99
N PRO A 49 -10.23 11.76 0.81
CA PRO A 49 -9.48 10.68 1.46
C PRO A 49 -7.99 10.68 1.11
N GLU A 50 -7.63 11.17 -0.07
CA GLU A 50 -6.28 11.14 -0.60
C GLU A 50 -5.49 12.41 -0.26
N CYS A 51 -5.94 13.59 -0.70
CA CYS A 51 -5.21 14.85 -0.49
C CYS A 51 -5.70 15.68 0.71
N ARG A 52 -6.73 15.23 1.43
CA ARG A 52 -7.34 15.90 2.59
C ARG A 52 -7.93 17.29 2.31
N ALA A 53 -8.02 17.70 1.05
CA ALA A 53 -8.66 18.96 0.67
C ALA A 53 -10.13 18.97 1.13
N PRO A 54 -10.66 20.10 1.60
CA PRO A 54 -12.07 20.21 1.94
C PRO A 54 -12.92 20.05 0.68
N CYS A 55 -13.99 19.26 0.76
CA CYS A 55 -14.90 18.97 -0.34
C CYS A 55 -16.35 19.22 0.10
N SER A 56 -17.21 19.71 -0.80
CA SER A 56 -18.64 19.76 -0.55
C SER A 56 -19.30 18.47 -1.04
N GLY A 57 -20.08 17.83 -0.17
CA GLY A 57 -20.76 16.57 -0.49
C GLY A 57 -21.74 16.64 -1.67
N ASP A 58 -22.12 17.84 -2.10
CA ASP A 58 -23.11 18.07 -3.16
C ASP A 58 -22.49 18.18 -4.57
N ARG A 59 -21.17 18.18 -4.69
CA ARG A 59 -20.46 18.33 -5.97
C ARG A 59 -19.65 17.09 -6.33
N MET A 60 -20.33 15.95 -6.36
CA MET A 60 -19.77 14.68 -6.85
C MET A 60 -20.21 14.47 -8.29
N ILE A 61 -19.27 14.38 -9.22
CA ILE A 61 -19.55 14.21 -10.64
C ILE A 61 -19.23 12.76 -11.04
N PRO A 62 -20.21 12.00 -11.61
CA PRO A 62 -19.93 10.68 -12.17
C PRO A 62 -18.94 10.81 -13.33
N ASP A 63 -17.79 10.13 -13.24
CA ASP A 63 -16.79 10.15 -14.30
C ASP A 63 -17.00 8.99 -15.28
N THR A 64 -17.71 9.29 -16.36
CA THR A 64 -18.00 8.31 -17.42
C THR A 64 -16.78 7.92 -18.25
N HIS A 65 -15.75 8.77 -18.33
CA HIS A 65 -14.52 8.45 -19.04
C HIS A 65 -13.69 7.44 -18.27
N VAL A 66 -13.49 7.67 -16.97
CA VAL A 66 -12.80 6.73 -16.08
C VAL A 66 -13.58 5.43 -15.93
N LYS A 67 -14.92 5.47 -15.92
CA LYS A 67 -15.78 4.27 -15.94
C LYS A 67 -15.53 3.40 -17.17
N ASN A 68 -15.57 4.00 -18.35
CA ASN A 68 -15.34 3.29 -19.62
C ASN A 68 -13.90 2.71 -19.72
N LEU A 69 -12.92 3.39 -19.13
CA LEU A 69 -11.54 2.92 -19.07
C LEU A 69 -11.39 1.75 -18.10
N ALA A 70 -11.99 1.86 -16.92
CA ALA A 70 -12.01 0.81 -15.91
C ALA A 70 -12.69 -0.47 -16.43
N GLU A 71 -13.83 -0.34 -17.14
CA GLU A 71 -14.54 -1.47 -17.75
C GLU A 71 -13.74 -2.15 -18.87
N LYS A 72 -12.92 -1.40 -19.62
CA LYS A 72 -12.05 -1.97 -20.67
C LYS A 72 -10.85 -2.71 -20.10
N ILE A 73 -10.31 -2.24 -18.96
CA ILE A 73 -9.17 -2.87 -18.27
C ILE A 73 -9.63 -4.12 -17.49
N ALA A 74 -10.89 -4.14 -17.03
CA ALA A 74 -11.48 -5.27 -16.31
C ALA A 74 -11.92 -6.45 -17.21
N LYS A 75 -11.90 -6.30 -18.55
CA LYS A 75 -12.26 -7.40 -19.47
C LYS A 75 -11.01 -8.18 -19.86
N PRO A 76 -10.93 -9.51 -19.62
CA PRO A 76 -9.89 -10.35 -20.19
C PRO A 76 -10.02 -10.40 -21.72
N GLN A 77 -8.90 -10.26 -22.43
CA GLN A 77 -8.85 -10.44 -23.88
C GLN A 77 -9.15 -11.91 -24.21
N GLN A 78 -10.31 -12.15 -24.83
CA GLN A 78 -10.58 -13.38 -25.53
C GLN A 78 -10.11 -13.22 -26.98
N GLU A 79 -9.20 -14.10 -27.39
CA GLU A 79 -8.83 -14.27 -28.80
C GLU A 79 -10.02 -14.77 -29.60
N GLU A 80 -10.39 -14.00 -30.62
CA GLU A 80 -11.40 -14.36 -31.60
C GLU A 80 -10.83 -15.40 -32.59
N THR A 81 -11.46 -16.55 -32.67
CA THR A 81 -11.43 -17.38 -33.89
C THR A 81 -12.86 -17.54 -34.39
N GLU A 82 -13.10 -16.94 -35.55
CA GLU A 82 -14.35 -17.06 -36.34
C GLU A 82 -14.57 -18.49 -36.82
N THR A 83 -15.80 -18.97 -36.73
CA THR A 83 -16.50 -19.61 -37.88
C THR A 83 -18.01 -19.61 -37.67
N ALA A 84 -18.69 -19.19 -38.72
CA ALA A 84 -20.13 -19.03 -38.85
C ALA A 84 -20.86 -20.37 -39.00
N HIS A 85 -22.14 -20.48 -38.56
CA HIS A 85 -23.36 -20.62 -39.35
C HIS A 85 -24.62 -20.95 -38.51
N SER A 86 -25.66 -20.17 -38.78
CA SER A 86 -27.09 -20.51 -38.84
C SER A 86 -27.94 -20.68 -37.55
N ALA A 87 -28.83 -19.72 -37.33
CA ALA A 87 -30.09 -19.85 -36.60
C ALA A 87 -31.17 -20.54 -37.48
N PRO A 88 -32.44 -20.84 -37.07
CA PRO A 88 -33.22 -20.23 -35.96
C PRO A 88 -34.10 -21.26 -35.17
N ASP A 89 -34.68 -20.87 -34.07
CA ASP A 89 -36.11 -20.70 -33.74
C ASP A 89 -36.49 -21.07 -32.27
N GLY A 90 -37.13 -20.17 -31.62
CA GLY A 90 -38.31 -20.27 -30.77
C GLY A 90 -38.25 -21.01 -29.41
N GLY A 91 -38.15 -20.26 -28.27
CA GLY A 91 -38.54 -20.78 -26.96
C GLY A 91 -38.08 -19.90 -25.78
N SER A 92 -39.03 -19.34 -25.04
CA SER A 92 -38.95 -18.43 -23.91
C SER A 92 -37.98 -18.83 -22.77
N PRO A 93 -37.52 -17.85 -21.95
CA PRO A 93 -36.25 -17.96 -21.20
C PRO A 93 -36.42 -18.58 -19.82
N GLN A 94 -35.77 -19.70 -19.61
CA GLN A 94 -35.34 -20.13 -18.29
C GLN A 94 -33.85 -19.82 -18.20
N GLY A 95 -33.44 -19.12 -17.11
CA GLY A 95 -32.08 -18.64 -16.90
C GLY A 95 -31.02 -19.72 -17.00
N PRO A 96 -29.83 -19.43 -17.52
CA PRO A 96 -28.75 -20.38 -17.64
C PRO A 96 -28.16 -20.70 -16.26
N GLY A 97 -28.45 -21.89 -15.74
CA GLY A 97 -27.62 -22.52 -14.74
C GLY A 97 -26.24 -22.74 -15.36
N ALA A 98 -25.26 -21.96 -14.94
CA ALA A 98 -23.88 -22.22 -15.28
C ALA A 98 -23.59 -23.67 -14.88
N GLN A 99 -23.29 -24.53 -15.84
CA GLN A 99 -22.79 -25.87 -15.60
C GLN A 99 -21.45 -25.71 -14.86
N ARG A 100 -21.47 -25.89 -13.53
CA ARG A 100 -20.26 -25.92 -12.72
C ARG A 100 -19.46 -27.14 -13.19
N GLU A 101 -18.24 -26.92 -13.65
CA GLU A 101 -17.31 -28.02 -13.92
C GLU A 101 -17.25 -28.97 -12.71
N PRO A 102 -17.18 -30.28 -12.90
CA PRO A 102 -17.04 -31.20 -11.79
C PRO A 102 -15.75 -30.91 -11.02
N GLY A 103 -15.82 -30.86 -9.67
CA GLY A 103 -14.66 -30.64 -8.84
C GLY A 103 -13.58 -31.69 -9.11
N ARG A 104 -12.32 -31.25 -9.09
CA ARG A 104 -11.12 -32.06 -9.30
C ARG A 104 -10.00 -31.67 -8.35
N PRO A 105 -9.01 -32.55 -8.10
CA PRO A 105 -7.80 -32.14 -7.40
C PRO A 105 -7.03 -31.10 -8.22
N VAL A 106 -6.53 -30.06 -7.58
CA VAL A 106 -5.63 -29.05 -8.14
C VAL A 106 -4.42 -28.89 -7.23
N GLN A 107 -3.25 -28.83 -7.82
CA GLN A 107 -2.01 -28.66 -7.05
C GLN A 107 -1.86 -27.21 -6.65
N LEU A 108 -1.81 -26.93 -5.34
CA LEU A 108 -1.56 -25.59 -4.81
C LEU A 108 -0.07 -25.30 -4.68
N VAL A 109 0.70 -26.30 -4.27
CA VAL A 109 2.13 -26.15 -4.07
C VAL A 109 2.85 -27.35 -4.67
N HIS A 110 3.86 -27.10 -5.48
CA HIS A 110 4.78 -28.10 -6.00
C HIS A 110 6.23 -27.72 -5.64
N LEU A 111 7.12 -28.66 -5.86
CA LEU A 111 8.56 -28.47 -5.69
C LEU A 111 9.19 -28.28 -7.07
N ASP A 112 10.10 -27.31 -7.19
CA ASP A 112 10.96 -27.18 -8.36
C ASP A 112 12.12 -28.19 -8.32
N GLU A 113 12.99 -28.16 -9.33
CA GLU A 113 14.17 -29.05 -9.43
C GLU A 113 15.18 -28.82 -8.29
N GLU A 114 15.09 -27.66 -7.61
CA GLU A 114 15.96 -27.29 -6.48
C GLU A 114 15.27 -27.49 -5.11
N GLU A 115 14.12 -28.19 -5.09
CA GLU A 115 13.27 -28.44 -3.90
C GLU A 115 12.72 -27.16 -3.22
N ASN A 116 12.56 -26.06 -3.96
CA ASN A 116 11.87 -24.87 -3.44
C ASN A 116 10.36 -25.05 -3.61
N LEU A 117 9.61 -24.51 -2.64
CA LEU A 117 8.15 -24.49 -2.70
C LEU A 117 7.66 -23.44 -3.70
N ILE A 118 6.95 -23.87 -4.71
CA ILE A 118 6.30 -23.01 -5.70
C ILE A 118 4.79 -23.07 -5.50
N LEU A 119 4.19 -21.91 -5.20
CA LEU A 119 2.74 -21.76 -5.11
C LEU A 119 2.16 -21.52 -6.51
N ASP A 120 1.13 -22.27 -6.87
CA ASP A 120 0.28 -21.97 -8.01
C ASP A 120 -0.79 -20.96 -7.57
N GLU A 121 -0.53 -19.69 -7.87
CA GLU A 121 -1.43 -18.59 -7.48
C GLU A 121 -2.78 -18.65 -8.21
N GLU A 122 -2.81 -19.18 -9.43
CA GLU A 122 -4.05 -19.34 -10.19
C GLU A 122 -4.92 -20.44 -9.58
N ALA A 123 -4.33 -21.58 -9.19
CA ALA A 123 -5.02 -22.63 -8.47
C ALA A 123 -5.55 -22.15 -7.12
N LEU A 124 -4.75 -21.37 -6.37
CA LEU A 124 -5.16 -20.76 -5.11
C LEU A 124 -6.34 -19.79 -5.32
N SER A 125 -6.26 -18.92 -6.32
CA SER A 125 -7.33 -17.98 -6.64
C SER A 125 -8.63 -18.69 -7.02
N ARG A 126 -8.54 -19.77 -7.82
CA ARG A 126 -9.71 -20.59 -8.14
C ARG A 126 -10.37 -21.20 -6.91
N CYS A 127 -9.60 -21.64 -5.92
CA CYS A 127 -10.12 -22.28 -4.71
C CYS A 127 -10.69 -21.27 -3.70
N LEU A 128 -10.05 -20.11 -3.51
CA LEU A 128 -10.32 -19.19 -2.41
C LEU A 128 -10.96 -17.85 -2.82
N GLU A 129 -10.80 -17.42 -4.07
CA GLU A 129 -11.30 -16.12 -4.50
C GLU A 129 -12.50 -16.21 -5.43
N GLN A 130 -12.68 -17.35 -6.14
CA GLN A 130 -13.75 -17.54 -7.12
C GLN A 130 -14.97 -18.28 -6.54
N GLY A 131 -16.07 -18.31 -7.29
CA GLY A 131 -17.28 -19.08 -6.95
C GLY A 131 -18.03 -18.60 -5.70
N GLY A 132 -17.82 -17.36 -5.25
CA GLY A 132 -18.44 -16.78 -4.06
C GLY A 132 -17.71 -17.11 -2.75
N VAL A 133 -16.54 -17.75 -2.81
CA VAL A 133 -15.70 -18.06 -1.63
C VAL A 133 -14.96 -16.82 -1.16
N GLY A 134 -14.60 -15.90 -2.07
CA GLY A 134 -13.81 -14.72 -1.74
C GLY A 134 -14.34 -13.91 -0.58
N ASP A 135 -15.65 -13.71 -0.52
CA ASP A 135 -16.34 -12.93 0.52
C ASP A 135 -16.89 -13.79 1.67
N ALA A 136 -16.75 -15.12 1.60
CA ALA A 136 -17.29 -16.03 2.59
C ALA A 136 -16.24 -16.46 3.60
N PRO A 137 -16.64 -16.74 4.87
CA PRO A 137 -15.76 -17.41 5.82
C PRO A 137 -15.40 -18.81 5.32
N VAL A 138 -14.14 -19.18 5.49
CA VAL A 138 -13.60 -20.45 4.97
C VAL A 138 -13.17 -21.38 6.10
N CYS A 139 -13.39 -22.68 5.90
CA CYS A 139 -12.84 -23.75 6.70
C CYS A 139 -12.00 -24.66 5.81
N LEU A 140 -10.70 -24.71 6.04
CA LEU A 140 -9.81 -25.61 5.33
C LEU A 140 -9.48 -26.80 6.21
N VAL A 141 -9.85 -27.97 5.75
CA VAL A 141 -9.54 -29.26 6.39
C VAL A 141 -8.34 -29.85 5.67
N SER A 142 -7.22 -29.97 6.35
CA SER A 142 -6.02 -30.57 5.78
C SER A 142 -5.53 -31.78 6.59
N ILE A 143 -4.74 -32.62 5.93
CA ILE A 143 -4.20 -33.83 6.53
C ILE A 143 -2.70 -33.93 6.26
N ILE A 144 -1.94 -34.11 7.36
CA ILE A 144 -0.49 -34.35 7.33
C ILE A 144 -0.18 -35.67 8.06
N GLY A 145 1.01 -36.18 7.89
CA GLY A 145 1.50 -37.36 8.59
C GLY A 145 2.23 -38.33 7.70
N GLU A 146 2.55 -39.51 8.25
CA GLU A 146 3.35 -40.54 7.63
C GLU A 146 2.82 -40.92 6.23
N GLN A 147 3.73 -41.13 5.28
CA GLN A 147 3.41 -41.56 3.94
C GLN A 147 2.72 -42.95 3.95
N ARG A 148 1.88 -43.21 2.94
CA ARG A 148 1.19 -44.54 2.78
C ARG A 148 0.26 -44.94 3.92
N ARG A 149 -0.17 -43.96 4.77
CA ARG A 149 -1.12 -44.17 5.89
C ARG A 149 -2.56 -43.76 5.54
N GLY A 150 -2.93 -43.77 4.27
CA GLY A 150 -4.30 -43.53 3.83
C GLY A 150 -4.84 -42.14 4.06
N LYS A 151 -4.03 -41.09 3.88
CA LYS A 151 -4.46 -39.68 3.96
C LYS A 151 -5.46 -39.34 2.86
N SER A 152 -5.09 -39.52 1.60
CA SER A 152 -5.95 -39.27 0.43
C SER A 152 -7.21 -40.14 0.44
N PHE A 153 -7.08 -41.41 0.91
CA PHE A 153 -8.22 -42.29 1.11
C PHE A 153 -9.25 -41.68 2.08
N LEU A 154 -8.83 -41.15 3.22
CA LEU A 154 -9.73 -40.52 4.19
C LEU A 154 -10.37 -39.24 3.62
N LEU A 155 -9.58 -38.42 2.93
CA LEU A 155 -10.11 -37.22 2.27
C LEU A 155 -11.18 -37.55 1.23
N ASN A 156 -11.06 -38.65 0.51
CA ASN A 156 -12.07 -39.08 -0.45
C ASN A 156 -13.38 -39.51 0.22
N TYR A 157 -13.35 -40.08 1.42
CA TYR A 157 -14.56 -40.30 2.22
C TYR A 157 -15.15 -39.00 2.79
N LEU A 158 -14.33 -38.04 3.18
CA LEU A 158 -14.78 -36.70 3.54
C LEU A 158 -15.43 -35.98 2.35
N LEU A 159 -14.81 -36.10 1.16
CA LEU A 159 -15.34 -35.61 -0.11
C LEU A 159 -16.71 -36.19 -0.44
N ARG A 160 -16.85 -37.50 -0.29
CA ARG A 160 -18.11 -38.23 -0.53
C ARG A 160 -19.22 -37.78 0.43
N CYS A 161 -18.90 -37.60 1.72
CA CYS A 161 -19.83 -37.08 2.71
C CYS A 161 -20.24 -35.62 2.42
N LEU A 162 -19.32 -34.75 2.08
CA LEU A 162 -19.59 -33.34 1.75
C LEU A 162 -20.43 -33.17 0.48
N ARG A 163 -20.37 -34.15 -0.47
CA ARG A 163 -21.23 -34.17 -1.64
C ARG A 163 -22.68 -34.63 -1.33
N SER A 164 -22.88 -35.23 -0.16
CA SER A 164 -24.19 -35.76 0.25
C SER A 164 -24.62 -35.26 1.63
N PRO A 165 -24.76 -33.92 1.83
CA PRO A 165 -24.94 -33.34 3.16
C PRO A 165 -26.24 -33.73 3.87
N ASP A 166 -27.24 -34.21 3.12
CA ASP A 166 -28.54 -34.59 3.66
C ASP A 166 -28.62 -36.05 4.12
N ALA A 167 -27.59 -36.84 3.80
CA ALA A 167 -27.55 -38.27 4.12
C ALA A 167 -27.02 -38.53 5.54
N ARG A 168 -27.82 -38.19 6.55
CA ARG A 168 -27.47 -38.41 7.98
C ARG A 168 -27.52 -39.88 8.40
N ASP A 169 -28.10 -40.74 7.63
CA ASP A 169 -28.28 -42.17 7.87
C ASP A 169 -27.07 -43.02 7.51
N GLY A 170 -25.99 -42.40 7.00
CA GLY A 170 -24.79 -43.08 6.54
C GLY A 170 -24.85 -43.55 5.08
N SER A 171 -25.92 -43.29 4.33
CA SER A 171 -26.04 -43.59 2.89
C SER A 171 -25.03 -42.83 2.04
N TRP A 172 -24.45 -41.73 2.57
CA TRP A 172 -23.35 -41.00 1.95
C TRP A 172 -22.08 -41.84 1.71
N MET A 173 -21.90 -42.97 2.42
CA MET A 173 -20.75 -43.82 2.24
C MET A 173 -20.74 -44.53 0.86
N GLY A 174 -21.86 -44.54 0.15
CA GLY A 174 -22.01 -45.17 -1.14
C GLY A 174 -22.43 -46.64 -1.08
N ARG A 175 -22.39 -47.34 -2.22
CA ARG A 175 -22.75 -48.76 -2.33
C ARG A 175 -21.55 -49.62 -1.96
N GLU A 176 -21.86 -50.91 -1.64
CA GLU A 176 -20.86 -51.88 -1.21
C GLU A 176 -19.71 -52.11 -2.22
N ASP A 177 -20.00 -51.99 -3.52
CA ASP A 177 -19.10 -52.22 -4.65
C ASP A 177 -18.65 -50.96 -5.38
N GLU A 178 -18.97 -49.77 -4.84
CA GLU A 178 -18.67 -48.49 -5.48
C GLU A 178 -17.23 -48.09 -5.23
N PRO A 179 -16.42 -47.84 -6.29
CA PRO A 179 -15.05 -47.39 -6.15
C PRO A 179 -14.95 -46.02 -5.46
N LEU A 180 -13.85 -45.77 -4.75
CA LEU A 180 -13.59 -44.51 -4.08
C LEU A 180 -12.87 -43.56 -5.03
N GLU A 181 -13.59 -42.50 -5.44
CA GLU A 181 -13.09 -41.45 -6.33
C GLU A 181 -12.76 -40.16 -5.57
N GLY A 182 -11.81 -39.37 -6.11
CA GLY A 182 -11.43 -38.10 -5.57
C GLY A 182 -9.96 -37.72 -5.79
N PHE A 183 -9.23 -37.44 -4.72
CA PHE A 183 -7.78 -37.34 -4.77
C PHE A 183 -7.15 -38.66 -5.19
N GLU A 184 -6.04 -38.60 -5.91
CA GLU A 184 -5.34 -39.80 -6.31
C GLU A 184 -4.84 -40.56 -5.06
N TRP A 185 -5.14 -41.85 -5.00
CA TRP A 185 -4.71 -42.76 -3.95
C TRP A 185 -4.49 -44.18 -4.48
N ARG A 186 -3.52 -44.87 -3.93
CA ARG A 186 -3.25 -46.28 -4.26
C ARG A 186 -2.88 -47.03 -2.99
N ALA A 187 -3.11 -48.30 -2.97
CA ALA A 187 -2.64 -49.21 -1.91
C ALA A 187 -1.17 -49.64 -2.15
N ASP A 188 -0.55 -49.19 -3.24
CA ASP A 188 0.75 -49.63 -3.75
C ASP A 188 1.94 -48.90 -3.08
N GLU A 189 3.17 -49.40 -3.32
CA GLU A 189 4.40 -48.88 -2.73
C GLU A 189 4.89 -47.56 -3.35
N GLU A 190 4.37 -47.17 -4.52
CA GLU A 190 4.77 -45.93 -5.20
C GLU A 190 4.21 -44.69 -4.56
N ARG A 191 4.99 -43.58 -4.63
CA ARG A 191 4.60 -42.25 -4.17
C ARG A 191 3.54 -41.67 -5.10
N VAL A 192 2.38 -41.28 -4.57
CA VAL A 192 1.26 -40.77 -5.36
C VAL A 192 1.12 -39.24 -5.19
N THR A 193 1.17 -38.74 -3.96
CA THR A 193 0.98 -37.33 -3.68
C THR A 193 2.33 -36.63 -3.60
N ASN A 194 2.53 -35.58 -4.42
CA ASN A 194 3.70 -34.69 -4.40
C ASN A 194 3.25 -33.25 -4.15
N GLY A 195 3.76 -32.64 -3.09
CA GLY A 195 3.40 -31.26 -2.70
C GLY A 195 2.09 -31.14 -1.94
N VAL A 196 1.33 -30.07 -2.18
CA VAL A 196 0.03 -29.77 -1.53
C VAL A 196 -1.05 -29.66 -2.59
N TRP A 197 -2.14 -30.38 -2.42
CA TRP A 197 -3.26 -30.43 -3.34
C TRP A 197 -4.55 -29.99 -2.65
N ALA A 198 -5.42 -29.27 -3.36
CA ALA A 198 -6.75 -28.92 -2.88
C ALA A 198 -7.83 -29.44 -3.80
N TRP A 199 -9.03 -29.64 -3.27
CA TRP A 199 -10.21 -29.86 -4.08
C TRP A 199 -10.68 -28.55 -4.69
N SER A 200 -10.82 -28.46 -6.00
CA SER A 200 -11.05 -27.21 -6.75
C SER A 200 -12.38 -26.51 -6.44
N GLN A 201 -13.33 -27.22 -5.85
CA GLN A 201 -14.65 -26.68 -5.53
C GLN A 201 -14.90 -26.66 -4.01
N PRO A 202 -15.44 -25.58 -3.47
CA PRO A 202 -15.84 -25.51 -2.08
C PRO A 202 -17.15 -26.26 -1.83
N PHE A 203 -17.29 -26.78 -0.62
CA PHE A 203 -18.56 -27.34 -0.11
C PHE A 203 -19.20 -26.35 0.85
N TRP A 204 -20.46 -25.99 0.60
CA TRP A 204 -21.18 -25.02 1.39
C TRP A 204 -21.91 -25.67 2.55
N VAL A 205 -21.45 -25.41 3.76
CA VAL A 205 -22.02 -25.94 5.00
C VAL A 205 -22.79 -24.85 5.73
N PRO A 206 -24.02 -25.11 6.22
CA PRO A 206 -24.76 -24.14 7.02
C PRO A 206 -24.06 -23.80 8.32
N ALA A 207 -24.04 -22.51 8.69
CA ALA A 207 -23.53 -21.99 9.95
C ALA A 207 -24.57 -21.07 10.61
N LYS A 208 -24.34 -20.69 11.88
CA LYS A 208 -25.28 -19.82 12.62
C LYS A 208 -25.50 -18.46 11.96
N SER A 209 -24.49 -17.93 11.27
CA SER A 209 -24.49 -16.62 10.60
C SER A 209 -24.39 -16.71 9.08
N GLY A 210 -24.94 -17.75 8.44
CA GLY A 210 -24.88 -17.89 6.99
C GLY A 210 -24.31 -19.25 6.54
N LYS A 211 -23.36 -19.23 5.61
CA LYS A 211 -22.71 -20.43 5.09
C LYS A 211 -21.20 -20.30 5.19
N VAL A 212 -20.51 -21.41 5.44
CA VAL A 212 -19.06 -21.53 5.45
C VAL A 212 -18.65 -22.35 4.25
N ALA A 213 -17.62 -21.90 3.55
CA ALA A 213 -17.00 -22.65 2.45
C ALA A 213 -15.98 -23.64 3.02
N VAL A 214 -16.23 -24.94 2.88
CA VAL A 214 -15.31 -25.99 3.32
C VAL A 214 -14.48 -26.46 2.14
N LEU A 215 -13.16 -26.44 2.30
CA LEU A 215 -12.20 -26.96 1.32
C LEU A 215 -11.38 -28.10 1.93
N LEU A 216 -11.06 -29.11 1.11
CA LEU A 216 -10.20 -30.22 1.49
C LEU A 216 -8.82 -30.05 0.88
N VAL A 217 -7.79 -30.29 1.69
CA VAL A 217 -6.38 -30.16 1.30
C VAL A 217 -5.64 -31.45 1.62
N ASP A 218 -5.05 -32.05 0.60
CA ASP A 218 -4.17 -33.23 0.72
C ASP A 218 -2.71 -32.79 0.68
N THR A 219 -1.91 -33.34 1.56
CA THR A 219 -0.50 -32.99 1.67
C THR A 219 0.36 -34.22 1.47
N GLU A 220 1.49 -34.04 0.80
CA GLU A 220 2.52 -35.07 0.67
C GLU A 220 2.85 -35.70 2.03
N GLY A 221 3.07 -37.02 2.02
CA GLY A 221 3.45 -37.75 3.22
C GLY A 221 4.81 -37.29 3.76
N SER A 222 4.86 -37.02 5.04
CA SER A 222 6.12 -36.77 5.77
C SER A 222 6.68 -38.11 6.28
N MET A 223 7.96 -38.12 6.67
CA MET A 223 8.63 -39.24 7.34
C MET A 223 9.00 -40.41 6.41
N ASP A 224 9.22 -40.19 5.13
CA ASP A 224 9.78 -41.24 4.26
C ASP A 224 11.29 -41.13 4.10
N ILE A 225 11.95 -42.27 3.82
CA ILE A 225 13.39 -42.34 3.55
C ILE A 225 13.75 -41.63 2.25
N GLU A 226 12.81 -41.56 1.31
CA GLU A 226 12.96 -40.95 -0.02
C GLU A 226 12.71 -39.42 -0.02
N SER A 227 12.04 -38.89 0.98
CA SER A 227 11.73 -37.44 1.05
C SER A 227 12.78 -36.71 1.89
N ASN A 228 13.20 -35.55 1.39
CA ASN A 228 14.04 -34.63 2.16
C ASN A 228 13.26 -34.19 3.40
N LYS A 229 13.85 -34.41 4.61
CA LYS A 229 13.24 -34.03 5.89
C LYS A 229 12.84 -32.55 5.92
N GLU A 230 13.65 -31.71 5.32
CA GLU A 230 13.43 -30.27 5.22
C GLU A 230 12.16 -29.96 4.43
N THR A 231 12.03 -30.51 3.25
CA THR A 231 10.87 -30.33 2.38
C THR A 231 9.59 -30.80 3.04
N SER A 232 9.61 -31.97 3.69
CA SER A 232 8.46 -32.48 4.45
C SER A 232 8.04 -31.55 5.58
N ILE A 233 8.98 -30.91 6.28
CA ILE A 233 8.70 -29.93 7.35
C ILE A 233 8.07 -28.66 6.76
N LYS A 234 8.63 -28.13 5.66
CA LYS A 234 8.08 -26.95 4.97
C LYS A 234 6.64 -27.20 4.51
N LEU A 235 6.37 -28.28 3.83
CA LEU A 235 5.03 -28.63 3.34
C LEU A 235 4.03 -28.80 4.49
N SER A 236 4.43 -29.47 5.56
CA SER A 236 3.56 -29.68 6.73
C SER A 236 3.30 -28.38 7.50
N ALA A 237 4.31 -27.52 7.67
CA ALA A 237 4.14 -26.21 8.29
C ALA A 237 3.25 -25.28 7.43
N PHE A 238 3.43 -25.32 6.10
CA PHE A 238 2.55 -24.61 5.17
C PHE A 238 1.10 -25.11 5.26
N SER A 239 0.90 -26.42 5.29
CA SER A 239 -0.42 -27.03 5.47
C SER A 239 -1.09 -26.62 6.79
N MET A 240 -0.32 -26.55 7.88
CA MET A 240 -0.81 -26.09 9.20
C MET A 240 -1.23 -24.60 9.20
N LEU A 241 -0.52 -23.75 8.46
CA LEU A 241 -0.85 -22.32 8.34
C LEU A 241 -2.04 -22.08 7.44
N LEU A 242 -2.20 -22.93 6.42
CA LEU A 242 -3.31 -22.87 5.48
C LEU A 242 -4.63 -23.29 6.11
N SER A 243 -4.60 -24.26 7.05
CA SER A 243 -5.79 -24.96 7.53
C SER A 243 -6.29 -24.47 8.89
N SER A 244 -7.61 -24.41 9.04
CA SER A 244 -8.28 -24.21 10.31
C SER A 244 -8.57 -25.52 11.07
N TYR A 245 -8.64 -26.64 10.33
CA TYR A 245 -8.80 -27.98 10.88
C TYR A 245 -7.67 -28.87 10.35
N GLN A 246 -6.69 -29.14 11.22
CA GLN A 246 -5.52 -29.95 10.86
C GLN A 246 -5.64 -31.37 11.39
N ILE A 247 -5.64 -32.35 10.51
CA ILE A 247 -5.56 -33.78 10.87
C ILE A 247 -4.09 -34.21 10.86
N LEU A 248 -3.61 -34.72 12.00
CA LEU A 248 -2.32 -35.39 12.11
C LEU A 248 -2.56 -36.89 12.08
N ASN A 249 -2.30 -37.51 10.95
CA ASN A 249 -2.51 -38.95 10.69
C ASN A 249 -1.26 -39.74 11.12
N THR A 250 -1.37 -40.52 12.19
CA THR A 250 -0.27 -41.30 12.77
C THR A 250 -0.57 -42.83 12.68
N GLY A 251 0.46 -43.65 12.77
CA GLY A 251 0.33 -45.11 12.84
C GLY A 251 -0.16 -45.58 14.22
N CYS A 252 -0.11 -46.90 14.44
CA CYS A 252 -0.72 -47.67 15.56
C CYS A 252 -0.66 -47.04 16.98
N ARG A 253 0.20 -46.10 17.24
CA ARG A 253 0.37 -45.29 18.50
C ARG A 253 1.16 -44.06 18.19
N VAL A 254 0.91 -43.01 18.92
CA VAL A 254 1.79 -41.81 18.91
C VAL A 254 3.16 -42.20 19.47
N LYS A 255 4.20 -42.10 18.64
CA LYS A 255 5.60 -42.43 18.94
C LYS A 255 6.42 -41.14 19.13
N ASP A 256 7.64 -41.31 19.65
CA ASP A 256 8.57 -40.19 19.82
C ASP A 256 8.91 -39.46 18.50
N PRO A 257 9.13 -40.13 17.36
CA PRO A 257 9.29 -39.47 16.05
C PRO A 257 8.06 -38.64 15.65
N ASP A 258 6.83 -39.09 15.89
CA ASP A 258 5.62 -38.32 15.58
C ASP A 258 5.58 -37.01 16.36
N LEU A 259 6.00 -37.06 17.65
CA LEU A 259 6.09 -35.89 18.53
C LEU A 259 7.23 -34.97 18.13
N GLU A 260 8.37 -35.49 17.67
CA GLU A 260 9.49 -34.73 17.14
C GLU A 260 9.07 -33.94 15.89
N TYR A 261 8.38 -34.58 14.96
CA TYR A 261 7.86 -33.92 13.76
C TYR A 261 6.78 -32.89 14.10
N LEU A 262 5.86 -33.21 15.01
CA LEU A 262 4.86 -32.25 15.48
C LEU A 262 5.52 -31.02 16.13
N GLU A 263 6.56 -31.24 16.96
CA GLU A 263 7.36 -30.18 17.56
C GLU A 263 7.92 -29.23 16.50
N MET A 264 8.53 -29.79 15.45
CA MET A 264 9.13 -29.02 14.34
C MET A 264 8.07 -28.28 13.54
N PHE A 265 6.96 -28.93 13.19
CA PHE A 265 5.88 -28.29 12.43
C PHE A 265 5.27 -27.11 13.19
N VAL A 266 5.02 -27.32 14.48
CA VAL A 266 4.46 -26.27 15.36
C VAL A 266 5.42 -25.10 15.50
N GLN A 267 6.69 -25.36 15.74
CA GLN A 267 7.69 -24.28 15.85
C GLN A 267 7.79 -23.43 14.60
N VAL A 268 7.87 -24.07 13.43
CA VAL A 268 7.92 -23.35 12.15
C VAL A 268 6.63 -22.57 11.89
N ALA A 269 5.47 -23.23 12.09
CA ALA A 269 4.19 -22.62 11.86
C ALA A 269 3.92 -21.44 12.83
N GLU A 270 4.34 -21.52 14.08
CA GLU A 270 4.21 -20.40 15.03
C GLU A 270 5.04 -19.18 14.61
N VAL A 271 6.29 -19.40 14.23
CA VAL A 271 7.19 -18.31 13.81
C VAL A 271 6.69 -17.65 12.53
N VAL A 272 6.35 -18.46 11.53
CA VAL A 272 5.84 -17.96 10.26
C VAL A 272 4.46 -17.34 10.41
N GLY A 273 3.57 -17.98 11.17
CA GLY A 273 2.24 -17.45 11.48
C GLY A 273 2.31 -16.11 12.20
N GLU A 274 3.28 -15.94 13.12
CA GLU A 274 3.54 -14.67 13.77
C GLU A 274 3.88 -13.55 12.78
N ALA A 275 4.72 -13.84 11.81
CA ALA A 275 5.14 -12.87 10.81
C ALA A 275 3.97 -12.38 9.93
N TYR A 276 3.01 -13.24 9.62
CA TYR A 276 1.93 -12.97 8.65
C TYR A 276 0.54 -12.80 9.29
N GLY A 277 0.47 -12.75 10.61
CA GLY A 277 -0.79 -12.58 11.33
C GLY A 277 -1.75 -13.76 11.15
N LEU A 278 -1.21 -14.97 10.96
CA LEU A 278 -1.96 -16.22 10.90
C LEU A 278 -1.88 -16.95 12.25
N GLU A 279 -2.98 -17.57 12.68
CA GLU A 279 -2.97 -18.49 13.82
C GLU A 279 -2.55 -19.88 13.32
N PRO A 280 -1.39 -20.41 13.76
CA PRO A 280 -0.79 -21.58 13.13
C PRO A 280 -1.54 -22.89 13.40
N ILE A 281 -2.24 -23.01 14.52
CA ILE A 281 -2.99 -24.21 14.89
C ILE A 281 -4.29 -23.78 15.56
N GLN A 282 -5.38 -23.81 14.80
CA GLN A 282 -6.69 -23.49 15.34
C GLN A 282 -7.38 -24.73 15.92
N HIS A 283 -7.33 -25.83 15.18
CA HIS A 283 -7.80 -27.14 15.64
C HIS A 283 -6.84 -28.24 15.18
N LEU A 284 -6.40 -29.09 16.11
CA LEU A 284 -5.52 -30.22 15.86
C LEU A 284 -6.24 -31.53 16.20
N ASP A 285 -6.42 -32.39 15.23
CA ASP A 285 -7.03 -33.70 15.38
C ASP A 285 -6.00 -34.81 15.15
N LEU A 286 -5.67 -35.57 16.20
CA LEU A 286 -4.77 -36.72 16.11
C LEU A 286 -5.58 -37.94 15.68
N LEU A 287 -5.45 -38.34 14.44
CA LEU A 287 -6.03 -39.58 13.94
C LEU A 287 -5.02 -40.74 14.04
N VAL A 288 -5.20 -41.56 15.05
CA VAL A 288 -4.35 -42.74 15.25
C VAL A 288 -4.94 -43.93 14.51
N ARG A 289 -4.23 -44.41 13.47
CA ARG A 289 -4.65 -45.48 12.59
C ARG A 289 -4.22 -46.86 13.12
N ASP A 290 -4.83 -47.89 12.60
CA ASP A 290 -4.47 -49.32 12.82
C ASP A 290 -4.42 -49.67 14.33
N TRP A 291 -5.34 -49.10 15.10
CA TRP A 291 -5.36 -49.32 16.54
C TRP A 291 -5.82 -50.75 16.90
N SER A 292 -5.01 -51.47 17.66
CA SER A 292 -5.27 -52.87 18.03
C SER A 292 -5.26 -53.09 19.55
N SER A 293 -4.94 -52.10 20.39
CA SER A 293 -4.56 -52.34 21.79
C SER A 293 -5.66 -52.08 22.80
N SER A 294 -6.85 -51.60 22.42
CA SER A 294 -7.95 -51.29 23.35
C SER A 294 -9.30 -51.71 22.80
N ARG A 295 -10.21 -52.04 23.65
CA ARG A 295 -11.61 -52.27 23.30
C ARG A 295 -12.40 -50.98 23.09
N VAL A 296 -11.86 -49.85 23.52
CA VAL A 296 -12.48 -48.54 23.39
C VAL A 296 -11.84 -47.86 22.20
N LEU A 297 -12.59 -47.72 21.13
CA LEU A 297 -12.21 -47.06 19.89
C LEU A 297 -12.80 -45.64 19.81
N GLY A 298 -12.59 -45.00 18.70
CA GLY A 298 -13.21 -43.71 18.39
C GLY A 298 -12.72 -42.55 19.26
N ALA A 299 -13.56 -41.53 19.41
CA ALA A 299 -13.25 -40.32 20.16
C ALA A 299 -13.02 -40.58 21.67
N GLN A 300 -13.80 -41.49 22.26
CA GLN A 300 -13.66 -41.83 23.69
C GLN A 300 -12.31 -42.48 23.97
N GLY A 301 -11.90 -43.45 23.14
CA GLY A 301 -10.57 -44.06 23.26
C GLY A 301 -9.45 -43.08 22.96
N GLY A 302 -9.66 -42.21 21.99
CA GLY A 302 -8.76 -41.11 21.63
C GLY A 302 -8.49 -40.15 22.79
N GLU A 303 -9.52 -39.71 23.47
CA GLU A 303 -9.37 -38.84 24.64
C GLU A 303 -8.52 -39.47 25.75
N GLN A 304 -8.76 -40.76 26.03
CA GLN A 304 -7.95 -41.49 26.99
C GLN A 304 -6.49 -41.59 26.56
N HIS A 305 -6.25 -41.90 25.27
CA HIS A 305 -4.92 -42.00 24.70
C HIS A 305 -4.18 -40.65 24.73
N LEU A 306 -4.83 -39.58 24.34
CA LEU A 306 -4.27 -38.23 24.35
C LEU A 306 -3.88 -37.80 25.76
N ARG A 307 -4.71 -38.11 26.75
CA ARG A 307 -4.42 -37.85 28.15
C ARG A 307 -3.16 -38.60 28.62
N GLN A 308 -3.00 -39.85 28.24
CA GLN A 308 -1.79 -40.64 28.52
C GLN A 308 -0.53 -40.08 27.84
N VAL A 309 -0.63 -39.62 26.60
CA VAL A 309 0.48 -38.99 25.87
C VAL A 309 0.92 -37.71 26.57
N ARG A 310 -0.03 -36.83 26.95
CA ARG A 310 0.23 -35.61 27.73
C ARG A 310 0.95 -35.92 29.04
N GLN A 311 0.45 -36.86 29.82
CA GLN A 311 1.06 -37.25 31.11
C GLN A 311 2.48 -37.78 30.94
N LYS A 312 2.75 -38.58 29.91
CA LYS A 312 4.10 -39.08 29.63
C LYS A 312 5.10 -37.99 29.25
N LEU A 313 4.65 -36.97 28.50
CA LEU A 313 5.48 -35.82 28.14
C LEU A 313 5.76 -34.91 29.34
N GLU A 314 4.77 -34.69 30.19
CA GLU A 314 4.88 -33.93 31.45
C GLU A 314 5.79 -34.58 32.50
N ALA A 315 5.79 -35.89 32.55
CA ALA A 315 6.63 -36.65 33.50
C ALA A 315 8.13 -36.54 33.21
N ARG A 316 8.53 -36.04 32.05
CA ARG A 316 9.94 -35.83 31.65
C ARG A 316 10.36 -34.39 31.97
N SER A 317 11.41 -34.20 32.75
CA SER A 317 11.99 -32.89 33.04
C SER A 317 13.48 -32.90 32.68
N PRO A 318 13.94 -32.04 31.70
CA PRO A 318 13.13 -31.17 30.86
C PRO A 318 12.27 -31.94 29.86
N CYS A 319 11.12 -31.34 29.46
CA CYS A 319 10.27 -31.91 28.44
C CYS A 319 11.01 -31.95 27.11
N LYS A 320 11.02 -33.11 26.44
CA LYS A 320 11.73 -33.27 25.16
C LYS A 320 11.04 -32.52 24.00
N HIS A 321 9.69 -32.41 24.05
CA HIS A 321 8.86 -31.84 23.00
C HIS A 321 7.88 -30.81 23.59
N PRO A 322 8.37 -29.62 24.03
CA PRO A 322 7.55 -28.65 24.75
C PRO A 322 6.46 -28.01 23.89
N LYS A 323 6.73 -27.73 22.60
CA LYS A 323 5.76 -27.13 21.68
C LYS A 323 4.69 -28.14 21.23
N ALA A 324 5.07 -29.39 21.00
CA ALA A 324 4.11 -30.46 20.78
C ALA A 324 3.19 -30.65 21.99
N LEU A 325 3.74 -30.64 23.21
CA LEU A 325 2.96 -30.72 24.42
C LEU A 325 2.00 -29.52 24.59
N GLU A 326 2.45 -28.31 24.31
CA GLU A 326 1.63 -27.09 24.30
C GLU A 326 0.47 -27.21 23.31
N ALA A 327 0.75 -27.62 22.08
CA ALA A 327 -0.27 -27.83 21.06
C ALA A 327 -1.29 -28.90 21.48
N LEU A 328 -0.81 -30.04 22.00
CA LEU A 328 -1.68 -31.12 22.48
C LEU A 328 -2.53 -30.72 23.70
N LYS A 329 -2.12 -29.76 24.51
CA LYS A 329 -2.87 -29.25 25.68
C LYS A 329 -3.97 -28.26 25.30
N ARG A 330 -3.95 -27.70 24.10
CA ARG A 330 -5.02 -26.77 23.66
C ARG A 330 -6.39 -27.47 23.72
N SER A 331 -7.42 -26.74 24.13
CA SER A 331 -8.80 -27.27 24.18
C SER A 331 -9.34 -27.65 22.80
N SER A 332 -8.75 -27.09 21.76
CA SER A 332 -9.05 -27.39 20.35
C SER A 332 -8.36 -28.66 19.83
N SER A 333 -7.56 -29.37 20.66
CA SER A 333 -6.89 -30.60 20.25
C SER A 333 -7.68 -31.83 20.69
N CYS A 334 -8.00 -32.70 19.76
CA CYS A 334 -8.69 -33.98 19.97
C CYS A 334 -7.87 -35.15 19.44
N CYS A 335 -8.34 -36.35 19.68
CA CYS A 335 -7.74 -37.58 19.20
C CYS A 335 -8.82 -38.60 18.89
N TYR A 336 -8.65 -39.35 17.80
CA TYR A 336 -9.54 -40.42 17.40
C TYR A 336 -8.76 -41.71 17.16
N LEU A 337 -9.21 -42.84 17.71
CA LEU A 337 -8.60 -44.14 17.48
C LEU A 337 -9.37 -44.91 16.39
N MET A 338 -8.73 -45.08 15.26
CA MET A 338 -9.28 -45.79 14.09
C MET A 338 -8.73 -47.23 14.04
N PRO A 339 -9.57 -48.26 14.00
CA PRO A 339 -9.11 -49.65 13.86
C PRO A 339 -8.46 -49.94 12.50
N PHE A 340 -7.86 -51.10 12.35
CA PHE A 340 -7.27 -51.57 11.09
C PHE A 340 -8.34 -51.70 9.99
N PRO A 341 -8.10 -51.21 8.78
CA PRO A 341 -9.11 -51.15 7.72
C PRO A 341 -9.52 -52.55 7.15
N GLY A 342 -8.70 -53.54 7.30
CA GLY A 342 -8.87 -54.88 6.71
C GLY A 342 -7.79 -55.18 5.65
N GLU A 343 -7.46 -56.44 5.51
CA GLU A 343 -6.39 -56.89 4.61
C GLU A 343 -6.68 -56.58 3.13
N ARG A 344 -7.95 -56.65 2.72
CA ARG A 344 -8.31 -56.36 1.34
C ARG A 344 -8.06 -54.91 0.93
N ILE A 345 -8.36 -53.95 1.82
CA ILE A 345 -8.08 -52.53 1.58
C ILE A 345 -6.58 -52.28 1.42
N THR A 346 -5.75 -52.97 2.17
CA THR A 346 -4.28 -52.80 2.16
C THR A 346 -3.58 -53.52 1.04
N MET A 347 -4.26 -54.50 0.39
CA MET A 347 -3.70 -55.35 -0.67
C MET A 347 -4.16 -54.98 -2.09
N GLY A 348 -4.66 -53.74 -2.33
CA GLY A 348 -4.98 -53.30 -3.70
C GLY A 348 -6.47 -53.22 -4.02
N SER A 349 -7.29 -52.83 -3.07
CA SER A 349 -8.72 -52.55 -3.24
C SER A 349 -8.94 -51.21 -3.95
N GLU A 350 -10.05 -51.09 -4.67
CA GLU A 350 -10.56 -49.82 -5.19
C GLU A 350 -11.23 -48.92 -4.09
N GLY A 351 -11.05 -49.26 -2.80
CA GLY A 351 -11.63 -48.55 -1.66
C GLY A 351 -13.11 -48.79 -1.46
N THR A 352 -13.62 -49.93 -1.89
CA THR A 352 -15.03 -50.31 -1.78
C THR A 352 -15.39 -50.65 -0.33
N LEU A 353 -16.65 -50.44 0.06
CA LEU A 353 -17.12 -50.73 1.41
C LEU A 353 -17.02 -52.25 1.76
N ARG A 354 -17.26 -53.13 0.79
CA ARG A 354 -17.18 -54.59 1.00
C ARG A 354 -15.78 -55.08 1.38
N ASP A 355 -14.73 -54.32 1.05
CA ASP A 355 -13.34 -54.67 1.33
C ASP A 355 -12.88 -54.21 2.73
N MET A 356 -13.70 -53.40 3.41
CA MET A 356 -13.43 -52.90 4.74
C MET A 356 -13.90 -53.83 5.84
N GLY A 357 -13.14 -53.90 6.90
CA GLY A 357 -13.60 -54.49 8.16
C GLY A 357 -14.78 -53.70 8.75
N GLU A 358 -15.74 -54.40 9.35
CA GLU A 358 -16.97 -53.77 9.88
C GLU A 358 -16.68 -52.68 10.92
N ASN A 359 -15.82 -52.96 11.89
CA ASN A 359 -15.40 -51.97 12.90
C ASN A 359 -14.74 -50.75 12.30
N PHE A 360 -13.97 -50.90 11.24
CA PHE A 360 -13.35 -49.78 10.52
C PHE A 360 -14.40 -48.95 9.79
N ARG A 361 -15.34 -49.59 9.11
CA ARG A 361 -16.44 -48.93 8.41
C ARG A 361 -17.29 -48.09 9.35
N GLU A 362 -17.64 -48.62 10.51
CA GLU A 362 -18.38 -47.89 11.55
C GLU A 362 -17.59 -46.70 12.11
N SER A 363 -16.32 -46.92 12.44
CA SER A 363 -15.43 -45.86 12.93
C SER A 363 -15.18 -44.76 11.89
N LEU A 364 -15.02 -45.15 10.61
CA LEU A 364 -14.86 -44.23 9.49
C LEU A 364 -16.11 -43.33 9.32
N ARG A 365 -17.30 -43.99 9.34
CA ARG A 365 -18.58 -43.29 9.28
C ARG A 365 -18.74 -42.28 10.40
N ASP A 366 -18.50 -42.71 11.64
CA ASP A 366 -18.60 -41.86 12.84
C ASP A 366 -17.64 -40.66 12.77
N TYR A 367 -16.37 -40.92 12.44
CA TYR A 367 -15.34 -39.92 12.31
C TYR A 367 -15.69 -38.86 11.25
N VAL A 368 -15.99 -39.31 10.02
CA VAL A 368 -16.28 -38.41 8.90
C VAL A 368 -17.55 -37.58 9.16
N THR A 369 -18.61 -38.24 9.67
CA THR A 369 -19.87 -37.52 9.98
C THR A 369 -19.67 -36.46 11.06
N THR A 370 -18.91 -36.79 12.10
CA THR A 370 -18.59 -35.87 13.20
C THR A 370 -17.79 -34.66 12.69
N LEU A 371 -16.74 -34.89 11.90
CA LEU A 371 -15.92 -33.84 11.33
C LEU A 371 -16.74 -32.92 10.43
N VAL A 372 -17.47 -33.46 9.47
CA VAL A 372 -18.29 -32.69 8.52
C VAL A 372 -19.37 -31.88 9.25
N SER A 373 -20.01 -32.47 10.26
CA SER A 373 -21.02 -31.79 11.08
C SER A 373 -20.46 -30.62 11.89
N SER A 374 -19.18 -30.68 12.30
CA SER A 374 -18.49 -29.64 13.06
C SER A 374 -17.73 -28.64 12.20
N ALA A 375 -17.57 -28.87 10.89
CA ALA A 375 -16.73 -28.07 10.01
C ALA A 375 -17.08 -26.56 10.02
N SER A 376 -18.37 -26.23 10.12
CA SER A 376 -18.83 -24.83 10.21
C SER A 376 -18.38 -24.09 11.50
N GLN A 377 -17.88 -24.82 12.51
CA GLN A 377 -17.36 -24.26 13.75
C GLN A 377 -15.85 -23.94 13.66
N HIS A 378 -15.18 -24.47 12.66
CA HIS A 378 -13.74 -24.37 12.46
C HIS A 378 -13.41 -23.41 11.30
N VAL A 379 -13.92 -22.18 11.40
CA VAL A 379 -13.63 -21.11 10.43
C VAL A 379 -12.22 -20.60 10.65
N GLN A 380 -11.49 -20.34 9.56
CA GLN A 380 -10.17 -19.74 9.61
C GLN A 380 -10.21 -18.37 10.27
N THR A 381 -9.33 -18.13 11.23
CA THR A 381 -9.20 -16.86 11.93
C THR A 381 -7.77 -16.34 11.89
N ASP A 382 -7.63 -15.03 12.05
CA ASP A 382 -6.34 -14.42 12.30
C ASP A 382 -5.94 -14.49 13.78
N ARG A 383 -4.80 -13.89 14.14
CA ARG A 383 -4.32 -13.82 15.53
C ARG A 383 -5.22 -13.01 16.45
N HIS A 384 -6.04 -12.12 15.91
CA HIS A 384 -7.02 -11.33 16.66
C HIS A 384 -8.34 -12.09 16.82
N ARG A 385 -8.42 -13.34 16.32
CA ARG A 385 -9.61 -14.19 16.26
C ARG A 385 -10.72 -13.61 15.36
N GLU A 386 -10.36 -12.77 14.40
CA GLU A 386 -11.28 -12.34 13.38
C GLU A 386 -11.37 -13.39 12.29
N MET A 387 -12.59 -13.70 11.84
CA MET A 387 -12.82 -14.67 10.78
C MET A 387 -12.26 -14.16 9.45
N LEU A 388 -11.50 -15.00 8.78
CA LEU A 388 -10.94 -14.68 7.47
C LEU A 388 -11.88 -15.13 6.35
N THR A 389 -12.04 -14.26 5.37
CA THR A 389 -12.68 -14.61 4.08
C THR A 389 -11.67 -15.29 3.16
N GLY A 390 -12.17 -15.91 2.07
CA GLY A 390 -11.31 -16.56 1.10
C GLY A 390 -10.26 -15.62 0.50
N THR A 391 -10.65 -14.40 0.11
CA THR A 391 -9.74 -13.40 -0.44
C THR A 391 -8.66 -12.97 0.58
N GLN A 392 -9.06 -12.75 1.83
CA GLN A 392 -8.11 -12.37 2.88
C GLN A 392 -7.09 -13.49 3.16
N LEU A 393 -7.56 -14.74 3.20
CA LEU A 393 -6.68 -15.90 3.39
C LEU A 393 -5.74 -16.08 2.18
N ALA A 394 -6.25 -15.96 0.95
CA ALA A 394 -5.43 -16.07 -0.26
C ALA A 394 -4.30 -15.03 -0.29
N ALA A 395 -4.59 -13.78 0.05
CA ALA A 395 -3.57 -12.72 0.14
C ALA A 395 -2.47 -13.05 1.16
N LYS A 396 -2.85 -13.55 2.36
CA LYS A 396 -1.88 -13.97 3.38
C LYS A 396 -1.01 -15.13 2.92
N ILE A 397 -1.58 -16.10 2.18
CA ILE A 397 -0.86 -17.26 1.65
C ILE A 397 0.11 -16.87 0.53
N LYS A 398 -0.28 -15.96 -0.38
CA LYS A 398 0.60 -15.43 -1.43
C LYS A 398 1.83 -14.76 -0.80
N ASN A 399 1.63 -13.88 0.17
CA ASN A 399 2.72 -13.25 0.91
C ASN A 399 3.64 -14.25 1.59
N LEU A 400 3.07 -15.28 2.23
CA LEU A 400 3.83 -16.36 2.85
C LEU A 400 4.70 -17.14 1.85
N SER A 401 4.14 -17.48 0.68
CA SER A 401 4.84 -18.20 -0.37
C SER A 401 6.05 -17.43 -0.88
N ASP A 402 5.92 -16.12 -1.10
CA ASP A 402 7.01 -15.27 -1.59
C ASP A 402 8.21 -15.24 -0.64
N VAL A 403 7.96 -15.28 0.65
CA VAL A 403 9.03 -15.35 1.65
C VAL A 403 9.66 -16.74 1.68
N MET A 404 8.87 -17.77 1.59
CA MET A 404 9.40 -19.16 1.54
C MET A 404 10.23 -19.42 0.29
N LYS A 405 9.95 -18.75 -0.84
CA LYS A 405 10.76 -18.81 -2.08
C LYS A 405 12.12 -18.11 -1.92
N LYS A 406 12.13 -16.92 -1.29
CA LYS A 406 13.35 -16.07 -1.19
C LYS A 406 14.41 -16.67 -0.29
N HIS A 407 14.06 -17.60 0.57
CA HIS A 407 14.96 -18.11 1.59
C HIS A 407 15.19 -19.62 1.41
N ARG A 408 16.41 -19.95 0.93
CA ARG A 408 16.95 -21.30 1.05
C ARG A 408 17.28 -21.53 2.52
N PHE A 409 16.38 -22.16 3.23
CA PHE A 409 16.62 -22.54 4.62
C PHE A 409 17.47 -23.79 4.68
N GLY A 410 18.76 -23.63 4.93
CA GLY A 410 19.60 -24.74 5.39
C GLY A 410 19.18 -25.13 6.80
N PHE A 411 18.38 -26.16 6.93
CA PHE A 411 17.80 -26.55 8.22
C PHE A 411 18.77 -27.40 9.03
N SER A 412 19.55 -26.78 9.89
CA SER A 412 20.29 -27.50 10.91
C SER A 412 19.46 -27.76 12.18
N SER A 413 18.44 -26.93 12.46
CA SER A 413 17.49 -27.17 13.55
C SER A 413 16.23 -26.28 13.43
N PRO A 414 15.06 -26.68 13.99
CA PRO A 414 13.88 -25.84 14.03
C PRO A 414 14.10 -24.49 14.75
N CYS A 415 15.00 -24.45 15.72
CA CYS A 415 15.38 -23.22 16.42
C CYS A 415 16.09 -22.26 15.48
N GLN A 416 16.96 -22.77 14.60
CA GLN A 416 17.67 -21.95 13.60
C GLN A 416 16.70 -21.39 12.55
N MET A 417 15.74 -22.18 12.09
CA MET A 417 14.67 -21.70 11.21
C MET A 417 13.88 -20.56 11.85
N ALA A 418 13.47 -20.71 13.10
CA ALA A 418 12.78 -19.69 13.84
C ALA A 418 13.56 -18.38 13.93
N ILE A 419 14.88 -18.48 14.11
CA ILE A 419 15.78 -17.33 14.14
C ILE A 419 15.87 -16.67 12.76
N THR A 420 16.06 -17.44 11.71
CA THR A 420 16.15 -16.92 10.33
C THR A 420 14.85 -16.19 9.93
N PHE A 421 13.67 -16.78 10.17
CA PHE A 421 12.40 -16.13 9.92
C PHE A 421 12.21 -14.85 10.72
N HIS A 422 12.56 -14.88 12.01
CA HIS A 422 12.48 -13.71 12.86
C HIS A 422 13.39 -12.58 12.34
N ASN A 423 14.65 -12.90 12.02
CA ASN A 423 15.61 -11.94 11.50
C ASN A 423 15.14 -11.35 10.16
N GLN A 424 14.63 -12.19 9.27
CA GLN A 424 14.12 -11.73 7.98
C GLN A 424 12.94 -10.76 8.12
N ARG A 425 12.00 -11.04 9.01
CA ARG A 425 10.89 -10.14 9.29
C ARG A 425 11.38 -8.77 9.78
N VAL A 426 12.41 -8.75 10.64
CA VAL A 426 13.01 -7.51 11.12
C VAL A 426 13.61 -6.71 9.96
N VAL A 427 14.33 -7.40 9.06
CA VAL A 427 14.91 -6.80 7.84
C VAL A 427 13.80 -6.24 6.92
N ASP A 428 12.76 -7.01 6.64
CA ASP A 428 11.66 -6.59 5.76
C ASP A 428 10.86 -5.41 6.33
N SER A 429 10.70 -5.36 7.67
CA SER A 429 10.14 -4.19 8.35
C SER A 429 11.01 -2.94 8.16
N ALA A 430 12.33 -3.08 8.31
CA ALA A 430 13.26 -1.97 8.13
C ALA A 430 13.32 -1.48 6.68
N ARG A 431 13.27 -2.40 5.70
CA ARG A 431 13.14 -2.05 4.26
C ARG A 431 11.87 -1.26 3.98
N THR A 432 10.75 -1.70 4.55
CA THR A 432 9.47 -1.01 4.38
C THR A 432 9.52 0.39 4.95
N ASP A 433 10.06 0.56 6.16
CA ASP A 433 10.21 1.87 6.81
C ASP A 433 11.15 2.78 6.01
N HIS A 434 12.24 2.24 5.46
CA HIS A 434 13.17 2.98 4.60
C HIS A 434 12.50 3.40 3.27
N ALA A 435 11.78 2.51 2.62
CA ALA A 435 11.04 2.81 1.39
C ALA A 435 9.92 3.86 1.61
N VAL A 436 9.28 3.87 2.78
CA VAL A 436 8.33 4.94 3.16
C VAL A 436 9.05 6.26 3.30
N PHE A 437 10.18 6.29 4.00
CA PHE A 437 10.99 7.50 4.18
C PHE A 437 11.47 8.09 2.85
N LEU A 438 11.95 7.24 1.92
CA LEU A 438 12.33 7.65 0.57
C LEU A 438 11.16 8.29 -0.18
N ARG A 439 9.99 7.65 -0.17
CA ARG A 439 8.77 8.15 -0.85
C ARG A 439 8.27 9.47 -0.27
N GLU A 440 8.29 9.63 1.04
CA GLU A 440 7.90 10.88 1.69
C GLU A 440 8.81 12.02 1.28
N ASN A 441 10.11 11.82 1.28
CA ASN A 441 11.08 12.85 0.88
C ASN A 441 11.05 13.13 -0.63
N ASP A 442 10.82 12.14 -1.48
CA ASP A 442 10.64 12.36 -2.92
C ASP A 442 9.32 13.08 -3.21
N GLY A 443 8.22 12.70 -2.57
CA GLY A 443 6.94 13.36 -2.69
C GLY A 443 6.99 14.84 -2.26
N LEU A 444 7.73 15.18 -1.20
CA LEU A 444 7.98 16.56 -0.80
C LEU A 444 8.81 17.30 -1.86
N SER A 445 9.82 16.67 -2.43
CA SER A 445 10.70 17.29 -3.44
C SER A 445 10.00 17.49 -4.79
N GLN A 446 8.98 16.70 -5.11
CA GLN A 446 8.23 16.81 -6.36
C GLN A 446 7.05 17.80 -6.30
N ARG A 447 6.40 17.93 -5.14
CA ARG A 447 5.13 18.67 -5.02
C ARG A 447 5.27 20.16 -4.79
N MET A 448 6.41 20.65 -4.35
CA MET A 448 6.58 22.05 -3.97
C MET A 448 7.91 22.61 -4.42
N VAL A 449 7.86 23.60 -5.28
CA VAL A 449 8.98 24.48 -5.62
C VAL A 449 9.63 25.08 -4.36
N ASP A 450 8.85 25.25 -3.28
CA ASP A 450 9.30 25.78 -1.98
C ASP A 450 9.95 24.73 -1.05
N CYS A 451 9.84 23.44 -1.33
CA CYS A 451 10.38 22.37 -0.47
C CYS A 451 11.85 22.01 -0.75
N LEU A 452 12.42 22.46 -1.86
CA LEU A 452 13.85 22.32 -2.12
C LEU A 452 14.70 23.36 -1.37
N THR A 453 14.25 23.77 -0.18
CA THR A 453 14.98 24.66 0.70
C THR A 453 16.02 23.95 1.56
N VAL A 454 15.89 22.64 1.70
CA VAL A 454 16.83 21.81 2.45
C VAL A 454 18.09 21.61 1.63
N ASP A 455 19.23 21.98 2.18
CA ASP A 455 20.54 21.75 1.53
C ASP A 455 20.77 20.24 1.35
N PRO A 456 21.34 19.78 0.21
CA PRO A 456 21.62 18.37 -0.01
C PRO A 456 22.50 17.71 1.06
N SER A 457 23.34 18.45 1.75
CA SER A 457 24.15 17.93 2.86
C SER A 457 23.27 17.63 4.07
N ALA A 458 22.36 18.53 4.40
CA ALA A 458 21.40 18.31 5.48
C ALA A 458 20.42 17.17 5.16
N MET A 459 20.04 17.01 3.89
CA MET A 459 19.25 15.85 3.45
C MET A 459 20.05 14.56 3.64
N ALA A 460 21.32 14.54 3.28
CA ALA A 460 22.19 13.38 3.50
C ALA A 460 22.35 13.03 5.00
N GLU A 461 22.44 14.03 5.87
CA GLU A 461 22.47 13.81 7.32
C GLU A 461 21.17 13.16 7.84
N GLN A 462 20.02 13.54 7.33
CA GLN A 462 18.73 12.91 7.67
C GLN A 462 18.67 11.43 7.25
N PHE A 463 19.23 11.09 6.08
CA PHE A 463 19.35 9.70 5.64
C PHE A 463 20.30 8.89 6.55
N GLU A 464 21.43 9.46 6.93
CA GLU A 464 22.37 8.85 7.87
C GLU A 464 21.73 8.59 9.25
N GLU A 465 20.96 9.54 9.76
CA GLU A 465 20.27 9.42 11.05
C GLU A 465 19.19 8.34 10.99
N GLN A 466 18.36 8.35 9.96
CA GLN A 466 17.31 7.36 9.75
C GLN A 466 17.89 5.96 9.60
N ARG A 467 18.96 5.79 8.79
CA ARG A 467 19.67 4.52 8.62
C ARG A 467 20.22 4.02 9.94
N ARG A 468 20.91 4.88 10.70
CA ARG A 468 21.49 4.51 12.01
C ARG A 468 20.42 4.04 12.98
N TRP A 469 19.28 4.71 12.99
CA TRP A 469 18.16 4.32 13.83
C TRP A 469 17.58 2.96 13.42
N LEU A 470 17.35 2.74 12.14
CA LEU A 470 16.83 1.45 11.62
C LEU A 470 17.79 0.30 11.91
N LEU A 471 19.09 0.47 11.63
CA LEU A 471 20.09 -0.57 11.90
C LEU A 471 20.25 -0.82 13.40
N GLY A 472 20.15 0.22 14.24
CA GLY A 472 20.14 0.09 15.70
C GLY A 472 18.98 -0.78 16.18
N ARG A 473 17.76 -0.48 15.73
CA ARG A 473 16.56 -1.29 16.01
C ARG A 473 16.75 -2.74 15.54
N CYS A 474 17.18 -2.94 14.31
CA CYS A 474 17.45 -4.28 13.79
C CYS A 474 18.48 -5.03 14.64
N ARG A 475 19.55 -4.36 15.07
CA ARG A 475 20.58 -4.97 15.92
C ARG A 475 20.07 -5.42 17.29
N GLU A 476 19.11 -4.72 17.86
CA GLU A 476 18.47 -5.10 19.12
C GLU A 476 17.47 -6.26 18.94
N GLU A 477 16.69 -6.27 17.85
CA GLU A 477 15.65 -7.26 17.62
C GLU A 477 16.19 -8.58 17.04
N MET A 478 17.24 -8.55 16.21
CA MET A 478 17.76 -9.74 15.50
C MET A 478 18.58 -10.65 16.43
N ARG A 479 18.60 -11.95 16.10
CA ARG A 479 19.27 -13.03 16.84
C ARG A 479 20.41 -13.63 16.02
N GLU A 480 21.47 -14.09 16.73
CA GLU A 480 22.55 -14.87 16.11
C GLU A 480 22.03 -16.24 15.59
N PRO A 481 22.67 -16.87 14.57
CA PRO A 481 24.04 -16.57 14.10
C PRO A 481 24.12 -15.66 12.85
N GLU A 482 23.03 -15.36 12.15
CA GLU A 482 23.06 -14.68 10.84
C GLU A 482 22.96 -13.15 10.94
N LYS A 483 22.79 -12.62 12.13
CA LYS A 483 22.52 -11.23 12.43
C LYS A 483 23.45 -10.24 11.74
N GLU A 484 24.76 -10.40 11.93
CA GLU A 484 25.73 -9.44 11.40
C GLU A 484 25.79 -9.46 9.86
N THR A 485 25.65 -10.63 9.24
CA THR A 485 25.62 -10.75 7.77
C THR A 485 24.41 -10.04 7.17
N LEU A 486 23.24 -10.21 7.78
CA LEU A 486 22.00 -9.56 7.33
C LEU A 486 22.03 -8.05 7.56
N LEU A 487 22.61 -7.60 8.68
CA LEU A 487 22.78 -6.16 8.95
C LEU A 487 23.71 -5.50 7.93
N MET A 488 24.82 -6.13 7.58
CA MET A 488 25.74 -5.62 6.57
C MET A 488 25.09 -5.55 5.18
N ALA A 489 24.31 -6.57 4.81
CA ALA A 489 23.58 -6.59 3.54
C ALA A 489 22.50 -5.48 3.50
N LEU A 490 21.72 -5.33 4.56
CA LEU A 490 20.71 -4.29 4.69
C LEU A 490 21.33 -2.88 4.64
N GLU A 491 22.43 -2.67 5.34
CA GLU A 491 23.15 -1.39 5.32
C GLU A 491 23.65 -1.02 3.92
N ALA A 492 24.21 -2.00 3.18
CA ALA A 492 24.66 -1.78 1.81
C ALA A 492 23.51 -1.43 0.87
N GLU A 493 22.36 -2.10 0.99
CA GLU A 493 21.14 -1.85 0.24
C GLU A 493 20.61 -0.43 0.50
N MET A 494 20.44 -0.06 1.77
CA MET A 494 19.95 1.28 2.16
C MET A 494 20.91 2.40 1.69
N ASN A 495 22.21 2.17 1.71
CA ASN A 495 23.20 3.11 1.20
C ASN A 495 23.06 3.33 -0.29
N GLN A 496 22.87 2.27 -1.07
CA GLN A 496 22.70 2.35 -2.52
C GLN A 496 21.42 3.11 -2.90
N GLU A 497 20.32 2.82 -2.21
CA GLU A 497 19.04 3.52 -2.43
C GLU A 497 19.14 5.00 -2.05
N ALA A 498 19.76 5.31 -0.91
CA ALA A 498 19.98 6.68 -0.46
C ALA A 498 20.88 7.47 -1.43
N GLU A 499 21.97 6.87 -1.94
CA GLU A 499 22.84 7.52 -2.93
C GLU A 499 22.08 7.85 -4.21
N THR A 500 21.29 6.91 -4.74
CA THR A 500 20.48 7.11 -5.94
C THR A 500 19.49 8.26 -5.76
N PHE A 501 18.83 8.31 -4.61
CA PHE A 501 17.95 9.40 -4.25
C PHE A 501 18.68 10.74 -4.17
N LEU A 502 19.80 10.78 -3.43
CA LEU A 502 20.57 12.01 -3.19
C LEU A 502 21.17 12.59 -4.48
N GLU A 503 21.59 11.75 -5.44
CA GLU A 503 22.03 12.23 -6.75
C GLU A 503 20.91 12.96 -7.49
N THR A 504 19.70 12.37 -7.50
CA THR A 504 18.54 13.00 -8.11
C THR A 504 18.13 14.28 -7.39
N TYR A 505 18.14 14.25 -6.05
CA TYR A 505 17.85 15.42 -5.22
C TYR A 505 18.84 16.55 -5.44
N ARG A 506 20.16 16.28 -5.46
CA ARG A 506 21.22 17.27 -5.74
C ARG A 506 21.01 17.95 -7.09
N ARG A 507 20.68 17.19 -8.11
CA ARG A 507 20.41 17.74 -9.46
C ARG A 507 19.21 18.67 -9.43
N ARG A 508 18.09 18.26 -8.85
CA ARG A 508 16.88 19.10 -8.69
C ARG A 508 17.18 20.37 -7.88
N TYR A 509 17.90 20.25 -6.79
CA TYR A 509 18.29 21.38 -5.94
C TYR A 509 19.17 22.39 -6.70
N GLN A 510 20.13 21.91 -7.48
CA GLN A 510 20.97 22.77 -8.32
C GLN A 510 20.15 23.50 -9.39
N HIS A 511 19.22 22.82 -10.04
CA HIS A 511 18.31 23.42 -11.00
C HIS A 511 17.44 24.48 -10.32
N HIS A 512 16.80 24.16 -9.20
CA HIS A 512 15.99 25.09 -8.42
C HIS A 512 16.78 26.33 -8.00
N THR A 513 17.97 26.16 -7.42
CA THR A 513 18.84 27.28 -6.99
C THR A 513 19.26 28.15 -8.18
N THR A 514 19.56 27.54 -9.31
CA THR A 514 19.90 28.27 -10.56
C THR A 514 18.71 29.08 -11.03
N ASN A 515 17.52 28.48 -11.06
CA ASN A 515 16.29 29.13 -11.50
C ASN A 515 15.91 30.30 -10.59
N GLN A 516 15.98 30.14 -9.27
CA GLN A 516 15.76 31.22 -8.31
C GLN A 516 16.73 32.38 -8.50
N ARG A 517 18.01 32.11 -8.69
CA ARG A 517 19.01 33.15 -8.97
C ARG A 517 18.72 33.92 -10.27
N ALA A 518 18.26 33.23 -11.31
CA ALA A 518 17.88 33.85 -12.56
C ALA A 518 16.66 34.76 -12.39
N MET A 519 15.64 34.32 -11.66
CA MET A 519 14.45 35.10 -11.34
C MET A 519 14.79 36.32 -10.47
N ASP A 520 15.60 36.16 -9.44
CA ASP A 520 15.99 37.27 -8.55
C ASP A 520 16.85 38.30 -9.29
N ARG A 521 17.63 37.89 -10.28
CA ARG A 521 18.34 38.82 -11.17
C ARG A 521 17.35 39.59 -12.01
N ALA A 522 16.38 38.89 -12.63
CA ALA A 522 15.34 39.55 -13.43
C ALA A 522 14.51 40.57 -12.60
N ARG A 523 14.16 40.24 -11.36
CA ARG A 523 13.47 41.14 -10.42
C ARG A 523 14.31 42.37 -10.11
N ARG A 524 15.60 42.19 -9.81
CA ARG A 524 16.51 43.32 -9.53
C ARG A 524 16.65 44.22 -10.73
N ASP A 525 16.90 43.66 -11.92
CA ASP A 525 17.05 44.45 -13.13
C ASP A 525 15.75 45.19 -13.49
N HIS A 526 14.59 44.62 -13.19
CA HIS A 526 13.30 45.31 -13.34
C HIS A 526 13.13 46.44 -12.33
N ALA A 527 13.45 46.23 -11.05
CA ALA A 527 13.39 47.21 -10.02
C ALA A 527 14.37 48.38 -10.29
N ASP A 528 15.56 48.11 -10.83
CA ASP A 528 16.51 49.14 -11.25
C ASP A 528 15.98 49.96 -12.41
N PHE A 529 15.36 49.32 -13.41
CA PHE A 529 14.70 50.03 -14.49
C PHE A 529 13.55 50.94 -14.03
N LEU A 530 12.70 50.44 -13.09
CA LEU A 530 11.65 51.25 -12.47
C LEU A 530 12.24 52.47 -11.75
N ARG A 531 13.30 52.29 -10.97
CA ARG A 531 13.97 53.38 -10.25
C ARG A 531 14.57 54.41 -11.21
N GLU A 532 15.20 53.98 -12.30
CA GLU A 532 15.72 54.88 -13.32
C GLU A 532 14.60 55.73 -13.93
N LYS A 533 13.50 55.13 -14.33
CA LYS A 533 12.37 55.82 -14.95
C LYS A 533 11.65 56.76 -13.92
N ASP A 534 11.51 56.37 -12.67
CA ASP A 534 10.93 57.23 -11.65
C ASP A 534 11.87 58.41 -11.30
N GLY A 535 13.17 58.17 -11.18
CA GLY A 535 14.17 59.21 -10.96
C GLY A 535 14.20 60.26 -12.09
N LEU A 536 14.04 59.82 -13.34
CA LEU A 536 13.89 60.74 -14.47
C LEU A 536 12.58 61.51 -14.40
N SER A 537 11.49 60.93 -13.98
CA SER A 537 10.18 61.59 -13.88
C SER A 537 10.08 62.59 -12.71
N GLN A 538 10.91 62.46 -11.68
CA GLN A 538 10.94 63.35 -10.53
C GLN A 538 11.88 64.55 -10.68
N ARG A 539 13.00 64.38 -11.41
CA ARG A 539 14.07 65.39 -11.44
C ARG A 539 13.88 66.52 -12.41
N MET A 540 13.03 66.39 -13.44
CA MET A 540 12.88 67.40 -14.47
C MET A 540 11.44 67.50 -14.98
N ALA A 541 10.92 68.75 -14.97
CA ALA A 541 9.67 69.08 -15.66
C ALA A 541 9.73 68.72 -17.18
N ASP A 542 10.92 68.69 -17.74
CA ASP A 542 11.16 68.39 -19.17
C ASP A 542 11.19 66.90 -19.48
N CYS A 543 11.28 66.01 -18.52
CA CYS A 543 11.33 64.53 -18.72
C CYS A 543 9.96 63.89 -18.88
N LEU A 544 8.87 64.58 -18.62
CA LEU A 544 7.51 64.15 -18.91
C LEU A 544 7.08 64.38 -20.36
N THR A 545 8.06 64.46 -21.27
CA THR A 545 7.82 64.61 -22.72
C THR A 545 7.49 63.28 -23.38
N VAL A 546 7.80 62.12 -22.74
CA VAL A 546 7.51 60.81 -23.29
C VAL A 546 6.02 60.50 -23.07
N ASP A 547 5.31 60.23 -24.15
CA ASP A 547 3.92 59.82 -24.10
C ASP A 547 3.73 58.53 -23.27
N PRO A 548 2.70 58.42 -22.42
CA PRO A 548 2.46 57.24 -21.62
C PRO A 548 2.33 55.93 -22.37
N SER A 549 1.91 55.98 -23.65
CA SER A 549 1.85 54.80 -24.55
C SER A 549 3.26 54.35 -24.96
N ALA A 550 4.13 55.29 -25.29
CA ALA A 550 5.53 55.04 -25.60
C ALA A 550 6.29 54.53 -24.36
N MET A 551 6.00 55.06 -23.16
CA MET A 551 6.53 54.56 -21.89
C MET A 551 6.07 53.12 -21.64
N ALA A 552 4.80 52.79 -21.86
CA ALA A 552 4.27 51.43 -21.72
C ALA A 552 4.93 50.45 -22.69
N GLN A 553 5.25 50.90 -23.91
CA GLN A 553 5.96 50.10 -24.90
C GLN A 553 7.39 49.75 -24.45
N GLN A 554 8.11 50.70 -23.86
CA GLN A 554 9.44 50.44 -23.26
C GLN A 554 9.39 49.41 -22.17
N PHE A 555 8.36 49.45 -21.30
CA PHE A 555 8.16 48.45 -20.25
C PHE A 555 7.85 47.06 -20.84
N MET A 556 7.04 46.96 -21.90
CA MET A 556 6.77 45.69 -22.56
C MET A 556 8.01 45.07 -23.18
N GLU A 557 8.85 45.89 -23.80
CA GLU A 557 10.09 45.47 -24.43
C GLU A 557 11.13 45.02 -23.38
N GLN A 558 11.33 45.84 -22.33
CA GLN A 558 12.20 45.48 -21.22
C GLN A 558 11.77 44.18 -20.56
N ARG A 559 10.47 44.02 -20.26
CA ARG A 559 9.93 42.79 -19.70
C ARG A 559 10.19 41.59 -20.62
N ARG A 560 9.98 41.69 -21.91
CA ARG A 560 10.26 40.62 -22.87
C ARG A 560 11.73 40.22 -22.81
N SER A 561 12.63 41.19 -22.88
CA SER A 561 14.07 40.94 -22.81
C SER A 561 14.49 40.27 -21.49
N LEU A 562 13.92 40.69 -20.35
CA LEU A 562 14.19 40.08 -19.08
C LEU A 562 13.72 38.64 -18.99
N LEU A 563 12.49 38.35 -19.47
CA LEU A 563 11.94 37.00 -19.48
C LEU A 563 12.73 36.06 -20.39
N GLU A 564 13.10 36.52 -21.61
CA GLU A 564 13.92 35.72 -22.52
C GLU A 564 15.31 35.43 -21.94
N ARG A 565 15.95 36.38 -21.28
CA ARG A 565 17.22 36.18 -20.61
C ARG A 565 17.09 35.22 -19.43
N CYS A 566 16.07 35.42 -18.58
CA CYS A 566 15.79 34.54 -17.45
C CYS A 566 15.57 33.10 -17.93
N GLN A 567 14.76 32.89 -18.96
CA GLN A 567 14.50 31.57 -19.54
C GLN A 567 15.78 30.89 -20.10
N LYS A 568 16.70 31.64 -20.69
CA LYS A 568 17.98 31.08 -21.14
C LYS A 568 18.94 30.71 -20.01
N GLU A 569 18.87 31.40 -18.88
CA GLU A 569 19.69 31.13 -17.71
C GLU A 569 19.14 29.98 -16.85
N MET A 570 17.85 29.69 -16.94
CA MET A 570 17.19 28.60 -16.18
C MET A 570 17.56 27.23 -16.74
N LYS A 571 17.59 26.24 -15.83
CA LYS A 571 17.71 24.81 -16.15
C LYS A 571 16.34 24.17 -16.03
N GLU A 572 15.90 23.51 -17.10
CA GLU A 572 14.54 22.89 -17.16
C GLU A 572 13.48 23.88 -16.66
N PRO A 573 13.25 25.01 -17.38
CA PRO A 573 12.41 26.11 -16.89
C PRO A 573 10.97 25.63 -16.69
N GLU A 574 10.48 25.74 -15.47
CA GLU A 574 9.07 25.47 -15.14
C GLU A 574 8.19 26.59 -15.68
N GLU A 575 7.17 26.27 -16.46
CA GLU A 575 6.24 27.23 -17.06
C GLU A 575 5.49 28.02 -15.97
N THR A 576 5.21 27.39 -14.82
CA THR A 576 4.60 28.02 -13.64
C THR A 576 5.43 29.17 -13.08
N LEU A 577 6.74 28.97 -12.93
CA LEU A 577 7.67 29.98 -12.42
C LEU A 577 7.78 31.16 -13.39
N MET A 578 7.90 30.90 -14.68
CA MET A 578 7.96 31.93 -15.70
C MET A 578 6.65 32.74 -15.79
N THR A 579 5.51 32.07 -15.62
CA THR A 579 4.19 32.71 -15.60
C THR A 579 4.04 33.60 -14.36
N ALA A 580 4.46 33.13 -13.19
CA ALA A 580 4.45 33.89 -11.95
C ALA A 580 5.34 35.15 -12.06
N LEU A 581 6.59 35.00 -12.54
CA LEU A 581 7.51 36.11 -12.76
C LEU A 581 6.93 37.15 -13.74
N LYS A 582 6.37 36.68 -14.86
CA LYS A 582 5.71 37.55 -15.84
C LYS A 582 4.56 38.36 -15.25
N ALA A 583 3.73 37.72 -14.43
CA ALA A 583 2.61 38.37 -13.74
C ALA A 583 3.09 39.41 -12.74
N GLU A 584 4.16 39.13 -11.97
CA GLU A 584 4.79 39.99 -11.02
C GLU A 584 5.33 41.28 -11.68
N LEU A 585 6.21 41.11 -12.69
CA LEU A 585 6.79 42.24 -13.43
C LEU A 585 5.72 43.06 -14.16
N THR A 586 4.62 42.44 -14.60
CA THR A 586 3.51 43.17 -15.21
C THR A 586 2.79 44.04 -14.22
N ARG A 587 2.48 43.54 -13.03
CA ARG A 587 1.80 44.28 -11.97
C ARG A 587 2.60 45.48 -11.49
N GLU A 588 3.92 45.31 -11.31
CA GLU A 588 4.81 46.41 -10.93
C GLU A 588 4.86 47.50 -11.99
N ALA A 589 5.00 47.11 -13.28
CA ALA A 589 4.99 48.03 -14.42
C ALA A 589 3.65 48.80 -14.51
N GLU A 590 2.50 48.14 -14.33
CA GLU A 590 1.18 48.76 -14.37
C GLU A 590 0.99 49.77 -13.23
N THR A 591 1.49 49.45 -12.05
CA THR A 591 1.46 50.37 -10.88
C THR A 591 2.25 51.63 -11.17
N PHE A 592 3.47 51.49 -11.72
CA PHE A 592 4.30 52.60 -12.14
C PHE A 592 3.60 53.45 -13.23
N LEU A 593 3.15 52.79 -14.31
CA LEU A 593 2.49 53.48 -15.43
C LEU A 593 1.22 54.22 -15.02
N GLY A 594 0.47 53.74 -14.06
CA GLY A 594 -0.69 54.40 -13.48
C GLY A 594 -0.30 55.72 -12.79
N THR A 595 0.82 55.73 -12.08
CA THR A 595 1.36 56.95 -11.42
C THR A 595 1.96 57.90 -12.45
N TYR A 596 2.70 57.40 -13.44
CA TYR A 596 3.28 58.15 -14.54
C TYR A 596 2.20 58.85 -15.36
N ARG A 597 1.11 58.18 -15.76
CA ARG A 597 -0.01 58.78 -16.48
C ARG A 597 -0.63 59.95 -15.75
N ARG A 598 -0.84 59.88 -14.47
CA ARG A 598 -1.37 60.97 -13.64
C ARG A 598 -0.43 62.17 -13.63
N ARG A 599 0.87 61.93 -13.44
CA ARG A 599 1.89 63.01 -13.48
C ARG A 599 1.96 63.65 -14.85
N TYR A 600 1.94 62.89 -15.92
CA TYR A 600 1.95 63.36 -17.31
C TYR A 600 0.72 64.23 -17.65
N GLN A 601 -0.46 63.78 -17.23
CA GLN A 601 -1.69 64.54 -17.42
C GLN A 601 -1.63 65.89 -16.66
N SER A 602 -1.18 65.88 -15.43
CA SER A 602 -1.02 67.12 -14.65
C SER A 602 -0.01 68.06 -15.27
N HIS A 603 1.12 67.56 -15.75
CA HIS A 603 2.15 68.33 -16.45
C HIS A 603 1.59 68.96 -17.71
N ASN A 604 0.90 68.20 -18.57
CA ASN A 604 0.31 68.76 -19.80
C ASN A 604 -0.77 69.81 -19.53
N ILE A 605 -1.56 69.66 -18.48
CA ILE A 605 -2.52 70.71 -18.07
C ILE A 605 -1.77 71.95 -17.66
N ASN A 606 -0.74 71.85 -16.82
CA ASN A 606 0.07 72.99 -16.38
C ASN A 606 0.77 73.67 -17.56
N GLN A 607 1.34 72.92 -18.50
CA GLN A 607 1.95 73.48 -19.71
C GLN A 607 0.94 74.29 -20.55
N ARG A 608 -0.25 73.72 -20.78
CA ARG A 608 -1.31 74.42 -21.53
C ARG A 608 -1.74 75.73 -20.81
N VAL A 609 -1.82 75.72 -19.48
CA VAL A 609 -2.12 76.94 -18.70
C VAL A 609 -1.01 77.93 -18.86
N MET A 610 0.27 77.53 -18.74
CA MET A 610 1.43 78.39 -18.94
C MET A 610 1.51 78.95 -20.38
N ASP A 611 1.27 78.14 -21.37
CA ASP A 611 1.28 78.56 -22.77
C ASP A 611 0.14 79.55 -23.06
N ARG A 612 -1.07 79.29 -22.49
CA ARG A 612 -2.16 80.27 -22.57
C ARG A 612 -1.79 81.59 -21.88
N ALA A 613 -1.24 81.55 -20.66
CA ALA A 613 -0.80 82.72 -19.97
C ALA A 613 0.28 83.56 -20.74
N ARG A 614 1.24 82.79 -21.39
CA ARG A 614 2.23 83.39 -22.26
C ARG A 614 1.59 84.06 -23.49
N GLN A 615 0.60 83.35 -24.08
CA GLN A 615 -0.13 83.92 -25.22
C GLN A 615 -0.96 85.10 -24.83
N ASP A 616 -1.70 85.07 -23.73
CA ASP A 616 -2.48 86.13 -23.21
C ASP A 616 -1.59 87.35 -22.88
N HIS A 617 -0.39 87.11 -22.31
CA HIS A 617 0.61 88.15 -22.07
C HIS A 617 1.16 88.74 -23.37
N ALA A 618 1.48 87.91 -24.37
CA ALA A 618 1.94 88.38 -25.67
C ALA A 618 0.87 89.22 -26.40
N ASP A 619 -0.40 88.80 -26.32
CA ASP A 619 -1.53 89.52 -26.90
C ASP A 619 -1.77 90.87 -26.17
N PHE A 620 -1.66 90.87 -24.82
CA PHE A 620 -1.68 92.10 -24.03
C PHE A 620 -0.56 93.06 -24.45
N LEU A 621 0.67 92.63 -24.61
CA LEU A 621 1.78 93.41 -25.09
C LEU A 621 1.54 93.91 -26.51
N ARG A 622 1.00 93.11 -27.45
CA ARG A 622 0.65 93.59 -28.79
C ARG A 622 -0.43 94.61 -28.79
N GLU A 623 -1.43 94.54 -27.88
CA GLU A 623 -2.50 95.50 -27.76
C GLU A 623 -1.96 96.79 -27.20
N LYS A 624 -1.08 96.75 -26.20
CA LYS A 624 -0.41 97.95 -25.63
C LYS A 624 0.46 98.69 -26.68
N VAL A 625 1.18 97.97 -27.52
CA VAL A 625 1.92 98.55 -28.63
C VAL A 625 0.99 99.21 -29.64
N ARG A 626 -0.21 98.61 -29.95
CA ARG A 626 -1.22 99.23 -30.82
C ARG A 626 -1.79 100.54 -30.27
N GLN A 627 -1.91 100.63 -28.94
CA GLN A 627 -2.43 101.81 -28.26
C GLN A 627 -1.39 102.94 -28.07
N GLY A 628 -0.15 102.80 -28.63
CA GLY A 628 0.89 103.78 -28.58
C GLY A 628 1.58 103.95 -27.24
N GLU A 629 1.35 103.06 -26.29
CA GLU A 629 2.05 103.05 -25.01
C GLU A 629 3.43 102.40 -25.19
N THR A 630 4.50 103.18 -24.80
CA THR A 630 5.88 102.70 -24.85
C THR A 630 6.07 101.55 -23.83
N VAL A 631 6.17 100.31 -24.28
CA VAL A 631 6.51 99.20 -23.41
C VAL A 631 8.03 99.26 -23.17
N LEU A 632 8.42 99.58 -21.99
CA LEU A 632 9.81 99.51 -21.55
C LEU A 632 10.27 98.09 -21.63
N GLN A 633 11.24 97.83 -22.53
CA GLN A 633 11.97 96.56 -22.49
C GLN A 633 12.71 96.45 -21.14
N PRO A 634 12.70 95.24 -20.47
CA PRO A 634 13.56 95.05 -19.30
C PRO A 634 15.02 95.20 -19.75
N GLY A 635 15.70 96.23 -19.27
CA GLY A 635 17.12 96.50 -19.54
C GLY A 635 18.00 95.39 -19.08
N GLU A 636 19.04 95.08 -19.88
CA GLU A 636 20.14 94.23 -19.45
C GLU A 636 20.71 94.67 -18.09
N PRO A 637 21.04 93.82 -17.20
CA PRO A 637 21.67 94.16 -15.93
C PRO A 637 23.17 94.42 -16.20
N GLN A 638 23.53 95.73 -16.18
CA GLN A 638 24.91 96.14 -15.94
C GLN A 638 25.09 96.28 -14.42
N GLY A 639 26.09 95.58 -13.89
CA GLY A 639 26.93 96.04 -12.78
C GLY A 639 26.54 95.65 -11.37
N ASN A 640 27.41 94.85 -10.87
CA ASN A 640 27.90 94.74 -9.46
C ASN A 640 27.17 95.59 -8.39
N ILE A 641 26.56 94.92 -7.41
CA ILE A 641 26.55 95.36 -5.99
C ILE A 641 26.30 94.15 -5.07
N PRO A 642 26.84 94.12 -3.86
CA PRO A 642 27.17 92.92 -3.12
C PRO A 642 26.04 92.40 -2.25
N ALA A 643 26.26 91.21 -1.81
CA ALA A 643 25.42 90.44 -0.89
C ALA A 643 25.16 91.14 0.44
N SER A 644 23.93 91.20 0.87
CA SER A 644 23.54 91.14 2.31
C SER A 644 22.10 90.65 2.46
N PRO A 645 21.84 89.92 3.52
CA PRO A 645 20.66 89.09 3.63
C PRO A 645 19.56 89.74 4.43
N VAL A 646 18.36 89.81 3.94
CA VAL A 646 17.16 89.97 4.79
C VAL A 646 16.00 89.21 4.18
N GLY A 647 15.54 88.32 4.86
CA GLY A 647 14.46 87.55 5.13
C GLY A 647 13.07 88.14 4.91
N CYS A 648 12.19 87.33 4.59
CA CYS A 648 10.75 87.34 4.83
C CYS A 648 10.19 86.25 3.92
N GLY A 649 9.65 85.23 4.39
CA GLY A 649 8.65 85.05 5.38
C GLY A 649 7.29 84.78 4.78
N LEU A 650 6.72 83.74 5.16
CA LEU A 650 5.31 83.37 4.99
C LEU A 650 4.85 82.71 3.66
N TRP A 651 4.74 81.47 3.77
CA TRP A 651 3.48 80.69 3.73
C TRP A 651 3.87 79.21 4.03
N GLY A 652 3.68 78.75 5.06
CA GLY A 652 3.04 78.32 6.28
C GLY A 652 1.97 77.23 6.00
N ARG A 653 2.33 76.01 6.51
CA ARG A 653 1.42 74.90 6.92
C ARG A 653 0.73 74.11 5.80
N ARG A 654 0.85 72.82 5.81
CA ARG A 654 0.70 71.80 6.89
C ARG A 654 1.53 70.57 6.60
N GLN A 655 2.28 70.14 7.58
CA GLN A 655 2.69 68.80 7.84
C GLN A 655 1.50 68.06 8.42
N GLU A 656 1.25 66.86 7.90
CA GLU A 656 0.67 65.84 8.74
C GLU A 656 1.59 64.61 8.70
N PHE A 657 2.02 64.31 9.90
CA PHE A 657 2.80 63.21 10.35
C PHE A 657 2.12 61.87 10.01
N ILE A 658 2.87 60.91 9.49
CA ILE A 658 2.66 59.52 9.82
C ILE A 658 4.01 58.92 10.26
N SER A 659 4.01 58.56 11.53
CA SER A 659 5.07 57.97 12.32
C SER A 659 5.38 56.54 11.88
N PRO A 660 6.61 56.03 12.02
CA PRO A 660 6.90 54.63 11.74
C PRO A 660 6.58 53.78 12.97
N ALA A 661 6.10 52.54 12.68
CA ALA A 661 5.80 51.51 13.66
C ALA A 661 7.06 50.99 14.38
N PRO A 662 6.94 50.49 15.61
CA PRO A 662 8.07 50.21 16.47
C PRO A 662 8.71 48.84 16.18
N ARG A 663 10.03 48.80 16.26
CA ARG A 663 10.85 47.63 16.43
C ARG A 663 10.58 47.00 17.79
N VAL A 664 10.27 45.73 17.82
CA VAL A 664 10.31 44.91 19.04
C VAL A 664 11.75 44.45 19.25
N ALA A 665 12.32 44.89 20.35
CA ALA A 665 13.60 44.45 20.87
C ALA A 665 13.40 43.14 21.62
N ALA A 666 14.28 42.17 21.36
CA ALA A 666 14.39 40.94 22.14
C ALA A 666 15.23 41.27 23.40
N GLU A 667 14.66 41.08 24.56
CA GLU A 667 15.42 41.01 25.82
C GLU A 667 15.70 39.52 26.13
N MET A 668 16.97 39.24 26.30
CA MET A 668 17.51 38.09 27.00
C MET A 668 17.20 38.19 28.49
N GLY A 669 16.78 37.12 29.08
CA GLY A 669 16.67 36.96 30.53
C GLY A 669 17.05 35.54 30.93
N ASP A 670 18.29 35.42 31.42
CA ASP A 670 18.78 34.28 32.18
C ASP A 670 17.93 34.00 33.43
N SER A 671 17.67 32.77 33.71
CA SER A 671 17.85 32.16 35.04
C SER A 671 17.40 30.70 35.08
N ASN A 672 18.34 29.82 35.26
CA ASN A 672 18.24 28.52 35.95
C ASN A 672 18.29 28.79 37.48
N PRO A 673 18.09 27.83 38.42
CA PRO A 673 17.65 26.46 38.39
C PRO A 673 16.63 26.08 39.50
N CYS A 674 16.11 24.84 39.56
CA CYS A 674 16.05 23.95 40.75
C CYS A 674 15.09 22.78 40.56
N THR A 675 15.63 21.60 40.58
CA THR A 675 15.44 20.47 41.51
C THR A 675 14.04 19.93 41.79
N GLY A 676 13.96 18.60 41.68
CA GLY A 676 13.13 17.70 42.49
C GLY A 676 12.16 16.89 41.67
N GLY A 677 12.40 15.60 41.35
CA GLY A 677 12.28 14.48 42.26
C GLY A 677 10.88 13.88 42.19
N LEU A 678 10.72 12.85 41.45
CA LEU A 678 10.18 11.52 41.71
C LEU A 678 9.87 10.83 40.39
#